data_edcdc16f783ee2175f125b8f9889f7ab
#
_entry.id   edcdc16f783ee2175f125b8f9889f7ab
#
_cell.length_a   1.000
_cell.length_b   1.000
_cell.length_c   1.000
_cell.angle_alpha   90.00
_cell.angle_beta   90.00
_cell.angle_gamma   90.00
#
_symmetry.space_group_name_H-M   'P 1'
#
loop_
_entity.id
_entity.type
_entity.pdbx_description
1 polymer ?
#
loop_
_entity_poly.entity_id
_entity_poly.type
_entity_poly.pdbx_seq_one_letter_code
_entity_poly.pdbx_strand_id
1 'polypeptide(L)'
;NKLPNPFYGMNEQKVQWVENEDWVYKTTFNVTDEQLSRDAALLILEGLDTYADIYLNGSLLERTDNMFVGYTLPVKEVLRKGENHLQILFHSPVKQTLPQWETNGFDYPADNDHSDKRVSIYSRKAPYSYGWDWGIRLVTSGIWRPVTLTFYDVARIDDYYVRQASVTKDLAKVENRLTVNSVSATPQKAEVTVAYSYKEGEKVTEQKEVTLQPGTNHILLPIEIRQPHLWMPNGWGEPALYDFEAVIKVDGKVIASQKERIGLRTIKVVKEKDDQGESFYFVVNGEPMFAKGANFIPDDALLPNITEERYRQLFKDVKDANMNMIRVWGGGIYEDDAFYQAADENGILVWQDFIFACTTYPSDPAFMKRVEAEAEYNIKRLRNHASLAMWCGNNEIYEGMRYWGWDKKYTDPGIMEGMKQGYDKLFRELLPRKVAELDPDRFYMHGSPYEANWGRPESWKIADSHNWGIWYGQKPFESLDTEIPRFMSEFGFQAFPEMKTIATFASPEDYALESEVMNAHQKATIGNFLIKKTMGLYYKVPEDFDQLVYMGLVLQGVGVRQGLEAHRRNRPYCMGTLYWQLNDSWPVVSWSSIDYYGNWKALHYQAKRAFAPVLVDAVKEGEDLNIYVMSDKLEADKEVTLLLRVMDFNGKVLTKKSIKGEVPANASTLYYKEPYAGMT
;
A
#
# COMPACT_ATOMS: atom_id res chain seq x y z
N ASN A 1 -27.68 15.84 -17.09
CA ASN A 1 -28.11 14.54 -16.57
C ASN A 1 -27.11 14.11 -15.51
N LYS A 2 -27.60 13.91 -14.29
CA LYS A 2 -26.73 13.33 -13.25
C LYS A 2 -26.69 11.81 -13.48
N LEU A 3 -25.48 11.24 -13.46
CA LEU A 3 -25.30 9.79 -13.42
C LEU A 3 -25.93 9.23 -12.13
N PRO A 4 -26.50 8.03 -12.14
CA PRO A 4 -26.93 7.38 -10.91
C PRO A 4 -25.69 7.11 -10.03
N ASN A 5 -25.88 7.10 -8.70
CA ASN A 5 -24.82 6.68 -7.78
C ASN A 5 -24.45 5.22 -8.07
N PRO A 6 -23.24 4.92 -8.55
CA PRO A 6 -22.85 3.56 -8.91
C PRO A 6 -22.82 2.60 -7.72
N PHE A 7 -22.73 3.11 -6.50
CA PHE A 7 -22.65 2.34 -5.27
C PHE A 7 -24.02 1.92 -4.70
N TYR A 8 -25.12 2.31 -5.34
CA TYR A 8 -26.46 1.98 -4.85
C TYR A 8 -27.09 0.85 -5.70
N GLY A 9 -27.54 -0.22 -5.05
CA GLY A 9 -28.23 -1.32 -5.67
C GLY A 9 -27.46 -1.93 -6.85
N MET A 10 -28.11 -1.99 -8.01
CA MET A 10 -27.56 -2.52 -9.26
C MET A 10 -27.03 -1.43 -10.21
N ASN A 11 -26.76 -0.21 -9.70
CA ASN A 11 -26.44 0.93 -10.57
C ASN A 11 -25.06 0.82 -11.26
N GLU A 12 -24.15 -0.01 -10.75
CA GLU A 12 -22.89 -0.33 -11.46
C GLU A 12 -23.13 -0.64 -12.93
N GLN A 13 -24.14 -1.46 -13.22
CA GLN A 13 -24.48 -1.87 -14.60
C GLN A 13 -24.93 -0.69 -15.47
N LYS A 14 -25.55 0.34 -14.88
CA LYS A 14 -26.09 1.49 -15.60
C LYS A 14 -25.03 2.50 -16.02
N VAL A 15 -23.83 2.41 -15.48
CA VAL A 15 -22.74 3.36 -15.75
C VAL A 15 -21.61 2.78 -16.60
N GLN A 16 -21.69 1.50 -17.02
CA GLN A 16 -20.63 0.84 -17.81
C GLN A 16 -20.38 1.51 -19.18
N TRP A 17 -21.35 2.19 -19.73
CA TRP A 17 -21.18 2.92 -20.99
C TRP A 17 -20.14 4.04 -20.91
N VAL A 18 -19.88 4.58 -19.71
CA VAL A 18 -18.95 5.70 -19.46
C VAL A 18 -17.52 5.37 -19.93
N GLU A 19 -17.10 4.12 -19.79
CA GLU A 19 -15.76 3.65 -20.22
C GLU A 19 -15.53 3.68 -21.73
N ASN A 20 -16.63 3.75 -22.51
CA ASN A 20 -16.60 3.74 -23.98
C ASN A 20 -16.71 5.15 -24.58
N GLU A 21 -16.72 6.19 -23.77
CA GLU A 21 -16.82 7.58 -24.24
C GLU A 21 -15.51 8.32 -24.03
N ASP A 22 -15.28 9.32 -24.87
CA ASP A 22 -14.21 10.28 -24.71
C ASP A 22 -14.72 11.48 -23.90
N TRP A 23 -13.88 12.03 -23.00
CA TRP A 23 -14.28 13.07 -22.06
C TRP A 23 -13.41 14.31 -22.22
N VAL A 24 -14.02 15.49 -22.21
CA VAL A 24 -13.31 16.77 -22.35
C VAL A 24 -13.43 17.60 -21.09
N TYR A 25 -12.29 17.96 -20.53
CA TYR A 25 -12.17 18.97 -19.46
C TYR A 25 -11.72 20.27 -20.07
N LYS A 26 -12.40 21.38 -19.73
CA LYS A 26 -12.05 22.73 -20.18
C LYS A 26 -12.07 23.70 -19.04
N THR A 27 -11.08 24.58 -18.99
CA THR A 27 -11.06 25.71 -18.07
C THR A 27 -10.35 26.90 -18.70
N THR A 28 -10.58 28.08 -18.13
CA THR A 28 -9.85 29.28 -18.47
C THR A 28 -9.17 29.85 -17.24
N PHE A 29 -8.04 30.52 -17.45
CA PHE A 29 -7.30 31.23 -16.42
C PHE A 29 -6.61 32.46 -16.98
N ASN A 30 -6.30 33.43 -16.12
CA ASN A 30 -5.65 34.67 -16.52
C ASN A 30 -4.17 34.62 -16.16
N VAL A 31 -3.33 35.16 -17.08
CA VAL A 31 -1.89 35.35 -16.88
C VAL A 31 -1.58 36.87 -16.99
N THR A 32 -0.79 37.36 -16.02
CA THR A 32 -0.39 38.77 -15.94
C THR A 32 0.91 39.04 -16.71
N ASP A 33 1.20 40.34 -16.98
CA ASP A 33 2.49 40.74 -17.55
C ASP A 33 3.67 40.38 -16.66
N GLU A 34 3.50 40.45 -15.32
CA GLU A 34 4.53 40.05 -14.36
C GLU A 34 4.86 38.56 -14.47
N GLN A 35 3.83 37.71 -14.57
CA GLN A 35 4.01 36.27 -14.74
C GLN A 35 4.71 35.97 -16.08
N LEU A 36 4.33 36.61 -17.17
CA LEU A 36 4.98 36.42 -18.48
C LEU A 36 6.41 36.96 -18.53
N SER A 37 6.76 37.92 -17.65
CA SER A 37 8.15 38.42 -17.57
C SER A 37 9.13 37.45 -16.94
N ARG A 38 8.66 36.39 -16.26
CA ARG A 38 9.52 35.35 -15.68
C ARG A 38 10.26 34.57 -16.77
N ASP A 39 11.42 34.00 -16.44
CA ASP A 39 12.27 33.29 -17.39
C ASP A 39 11.58 32.05 -17.94
N ALA A 40 10.81 31.35 -17.13
CA ALA A 40 10.11 30.12 -17.50
C ALA A 40 8.70 30.00 -16.90
N ALA A 41 7.85 29.20 -17.56
CA ALA A 41 6.54 28.80 -17.10
C ALA A 41 6.33 27.30 -17.37
N LEU A 42 5.81 26.58 -16.38
CA LEU A 42 5.52 25.15 -16.45
C LEU A 42 4.07 24.86 -16.10
N LEU A 43 3.42 24.07 -16.93
CA LEU A 43 2.18 23.38 -16.61
C LEU A 43 2.52 22.01 -16.06
N ILE A 44 2.17 21.76 -14.79
CA ILE A 44 2.44 20.51 -14.07
C ILE A 44 1.11 19.80 -13.88
N LEU A 45 0.99 18.56 -14.40
CA LEU A 45 -0.18 17.72 -14.28
C LEU A 45 0.27 16.45 -13.53
N GLU A 46 -0.06 16.36 -12.24
CA GLU A 46 0.49 15.30 -11.37
C GLU A 46 -0.15 13.93 -11.58
N GLY A 47 -1.34 13.87 -12.20
CA GLY A 47 -1.99 12.61 -12.53
C GLY A 47 -3.18 12.76 -13.46
N LEU A 48 -3.06 12.15 -14.65
CA LEU A 48 -4.12 12.06 -15.65
C LEU A 48 -4.47 10.60 -15.91
N ASP A 49 -5.73 10.23 -15.76
CA ASP A 49 -6.22 8.86 -15.95
C ASP A 49 -6.93 8.74 -17.29
N THR A 50 -6.33 8.22 -18.34
CA THR A 50 -4.96 7.72 -18.58
C THR A 50 -4.43 8.29 -19.89
N TYR A 51 -5.19 8.09 -20.98
CA TYR A 51 -4.86 8.55 -22.34
C TYR A 51 -5.46 9.92 -22.55
N ALA A 52 -4.64 10.95 -22.69
CA ALA A 52 -5.14 12.30 -22.86
C ALA A 52 -4.32 13.11 -23.86
N ASP A 53 -5.01 13.98 -24.62
CA ASP A 53 -4.40 15.04 -25.40
C ASP A 53 -4.54 16.35 -24.65
N ILE A 54 -3.42 17.03 -24.36
CA ILE A 54 -3.37 18.28 -23.59
C ILE A 54 -3.19 19.45 -24.56
N TYR A 55 -4.13 20.38 -24.55
CA TYR A 55 -4.10 21.57 -25.38
C TYR A 55 -4.08 22.85 -24.52
N LEU A 56 -3.20 23.78 -24.87
CA LEU A 56 -3.20 25.14 -24.33
C LEU A 56 -3.33 26.15 -25.45
N ASN A 57 -4.33 27.02 -25.40
CA ASN A 57 -4.62 27.99 -26.42
C ASN A 57 -4.74 27.41 -27.84
N GLY A 58 -5.22 26.17 -27.95
CA GLY A 58 -5.36 25.45 -29.22
C GLY A 58 -4.12 24.70 -29.68
N SER A 59 -2.97 24.88 -29.03
CA SER A 59 -1.75 24.12 -29.33
C SER A 59 -1.71 22.82 -28.56
N LEU A 60 -1.47 21.69 -29.23
CA LEU A 60 -1.23 20.39 -28.61
C LEU A 60 0.13 20.43 -27.90
N LEU A 61 0.15 20.20 -26.59
CA LEU A 61 1.36 20.18 -25.77
C LEU A 61 1.94 18.77 -25.61
N GLU A 62 1.06 17.80 -25.28
CA GLU A 62 1.50 16.43 -24.96
C GLU A 62 0.35 15.43 -25.15
N ARG A 63 0.70 14.16 -25.33
CA ARG A 63 -0.19 12.99 -25.28
C ARG A 63 0.25 12.06 -24.17
N THR A 64 -0.66 11.71 -23.28
CA THR A 64 -0.39 10.85 -22.12
C THR A 64 -0.85 9.42 -22.35
N ASP A 65 -0.19 8.46 -21.67
CA ASP A 65 -0.50 7.02 -21.76
C ASP A 65 -0.22 6.26 -20.44
N ASN A 66 -0.02 6.99 -19.33
CA ASN A 66 0.27 6.42 -18.02
C ASN A 66 -0.33 7.31 -16.90
N MET A 67 -1.23 6.73 -16.08
CA MET A 67 -1.83 7.50 -14.99
C MET A 67 -0.94 7.67 -13.77
N PHE A 68 0.16 6.91 -13.67
CA PHE A 68 1.04 6.87 -12.50
C PHE A 68 2.25 7.79 -12.60
N VAL A 69 2.31 8.63 -13.62
CA VAL A 69 3.36 9.63 -13.81
C VAL A 69 2.79 11.04 -13.84
N GLY A 70 3.58 12.01 -13.37
CA GLY A 70 3.30 13.42 -13.59
C GLY A 70 3.94 13.91 -14.89
N TYR A 71 3.26 14.87 -15.54
CA TYR A 71 3.73 15.53 -16.75
C TYR A 71 4.08 16.98 -16.44
N THR A 72 5.32 17.40 -16.77
CA THR A 72 5.80 18.76 -16.55
C THR A 72 6.14 19.37 -17.90
N LEU A 73 5.31 20.33 -18.36
CA LEU A 73 5.34 20.85 -19.72
C LEU A 73 5.79 22.32 -19.73
N PRO A 74 6.83 22.69 -20.51
CA PRO A 74 7.18 24.07 -20.71
C PRO A 74 6.12 24.76 -21.56
N VAL A 75 5.53 25.85 -21.03
CA VAL A 75 4.36 26.51 -21.66
C VAL A 75 4.55 28.00 -21.93
N LYS A 76 5.70 28.59 -21.58
CA LYS A 76 5.91 30.03 -21.69
C LYS A 76 5.59 30.55 -23.09
N GLU A 77 6.01 29.85 -24.14
CA GLU A 77 5.86 30.28 -25.55
C GLU A 77 4.40 30.22 -26.05
N VAL A 78 3.52 29.48 -25.37
CA VAL A 78 2.11 29.34 -25.75
C VAL A 78 1.15 30.14 -24.86
N LEU A 79 1.65 30.65 -23.72
CA LEU A 79 0.89 31.48 -22.82
C LEU A 79 0.68 32.91 -23.43
N ARG A 80 -0.44 33.52 -23.08
CA ARG A 80 -0.82 34.87 -23.51
C ARG A 80 -1.16 35.73 -22.29
N LYS A 81 -0.97 37.03 -22.39
CA LYS A 81 -1.52 37.97 -21.44
C LYS A 81 -3.06 37.89 -21.42
N GLY A 82 -3.63 37.91 -20.22
CA GLY A 82 -5.07 37.78 -20.04
C GLY A 82 -5.53 36.32 -20.09
N GLU A 83 -6.67 36.09 -20.71
CA GLU A 83 -7.33 34.79 -20.72
C GLU A 83 -6.59 33.75 -21.56
N ASN A 84 -6.36 32.59 -20.96
CA ASN A 84 -5.80 31.38 -21.55
C ASN A 84 -6.78 30.22 -21.42
N HIS A 85 -6.82 29.33 -22.40
CA HIS A 85 -7.72 28.19 -22.47
C HIS A 85 -6.95 26.89 -22.36
N LEU A 86 -7.19 26.11 -21.28
CA LEU A 86 -6.69 24.75 -21.12
C LEU A 86 -7.79 23.77 -21.48
N GLN A 87 -7.50 22.83 -22.35
CA GLN A 87 -8.36 21.71 -22.70
C GLN A 87 -7.57 20.39 -22.55
N ILE A 88 -8.19 19.41 -21.89
CA ILE A 88 -7.66 18.06 -21.78
C ILE A 88 -8.74 17.13 -22.32
N LEU A 89 -8.44 16.43 -23.41
CA LEU A 89 -9.30 15.44 -24.03
C LEU A 89 -8.84 14.04 -23.60
N PHE A 90 -9.62 13.39 -22.77
CA PHE A 90 -9.41 12.00 -22.38
C PHE A 90 -10.06 11.06 -23.38
N HIS A 91 -9.27 10.11 -23.86
CA HIS A 91 -9.75 9.03 -24.71
C HIS A 91 -10.14 7.82 -23.87
N SER A 92 -11.16 7.07 -24.31
CA SER A 92 -11.56 5.83 -23.68
C SER A 92 -10.36 4.86 -23.56
N PRO A 93 -9.96 4.45 -22.34
CA PRO A 93 -8.85 3.51 -22.17
C PRO A 93 -9.16 2.14 -22.80
N VAL A 94 -10.43 1.73 -22.83
CA VAL A 94 -10.87 0.50 -23.50
C VAL A 94 -10.64 0.59 -24.99
N LYS A 95 -11.09 1.68 -25.65
CA LYS A 95 -10.89 1.89 -27.10
C LYS A 95 -9.41 2.01 -27.48
N GLN A 96 -8.61 2.65 -26.63
CA GLN A 96 -7.16 2.83 -26.88
C GLN A 96 -6.38 1.51 -26.84
N THR A 97 -6.79 0.56 -26.01
CA THR A 97 -6.08 -0.71 -25.82
C THR A 97 -6.69 -1.87 -26.62
N LEU A 98 -7.89 -1.71 -27.13
CA LEU A 98 -8.58 -2.75 -27.92
C LEU A 98 -7.76 -3.24 -29.13
N PRO A 99 -7.10 -2.39 -29.94
CA PRO A 99 -6.27 -2.86 -31.05
C PRO A 99 -5.14 -3.78 -30.63
N GLN A 100 -4.54 -3.54 -29.47
CA GLN A 100 -3.49 -4.40 -28.92
C GLN A 100 -4.04 -5.77 -28.51
N TRP A 101 -5.19 -5.79 -27.86
CA TRP A 101 -5.90 -7.03 -27.51
C TRP A 101 -6.28 -7.83 -28.77
N GLU A 102 -6.82 -7.20 -29.81
CA GLU A 102 -7.24 -7.84 -31.06
C GLU A 102 -6.06 -8.44 -31.85
N THR A 103 -4.86 -7.84 -31.74
CA THR A 103 -3.67 -8.27 -32.50
C THR A 103 -2.73 -9.19 -31.71
N ASN A 104 -2.94 -9.36 -30.38
CA ASN A 104 -2.03 -10.14 -29.53
C ASN A 104 -2.04 -11.65 -29.86
N GLY A 105 -3.11 -12.17 -30.42
CA GLY A 105 -3.23 -13.59 -30.80
C GLY A 105 -3.59 -14.55 -29.65
N PHE A 106 -3.59 -14.10 -28.41
CA PHE A 106 -4.07 -14.82 -27.22
C PHE A 106 -4.51 -13.86 -26.11
N ASP A 107 -5.41 -14.34 -25.25
CA ASP A 107 -5.83 -13.59 -24.08
C ASP A 107 -4.87 -13.80 -22.91
N TYR A 108 -4.30 -12.74 -22.36
CA TYR A 108 -3.57 -12.80 -21.09
C TYR A 108 -4.47 -13.29 -19.95
N PRO A 109 -3.90 -13.85 -18.85
CA PRO A 109 -4.68 -14.37 -17.72
C PRO A 109 -5.19 -13.26 -16.80
N ALA A 110 -5.84 -12.24 -17.36
CA ALA A 110 -6.38 -11.08 -16.63
C ALA A 110 -7.81 -11.35 -16.12
N ASP A 111 -7.95 -12.37 -15.25
CA ASP A 111 -9.27 -12.86 -14.82
C ASP A 111 -10.02 -11.87 -13.92
N ASN A 112 -9.32 -10.88 -13.32
CA ASN A 112 -9.91 -9.79 -12.55
C ASN A 112 -10.45 -8.63 -13.40
N ASP A 113 -10.17 -8.59 -14.71
CA ASP A 113 -10.86 -7.69 -15.65
C ASP A 113 -12.24 -8.28 -15.96
N HIS A 114 -13.29 -7.70 -15.38
CA HIS A 114 -14.66 -8.18 -15.46
C HIS A 114 -15.35 -7.79 -16.77
N SER A 115 -14.65 -7.95 -17.90
CA SER A 115 -15.20 -7.76 -19.24
C SER A 115 -14.88 -8.93 -20.17
N ASP A 116 -15.59 -9.02 -21.30
CA ASP A 116 -15.35 -10.03 -22.34
C ASP A 116 -14.01 -9.78 -23.04
N LYS A 117 -13.57 -8.52 -23.10
CA LYS A 117 -12.31 -8.09 -23.70
C LYS A 117 -11.38 -7.60 -22.62
N ARG A 118 -10.50 -8.46 -22.14
CA ARG A 118 -9.59 -8.22 -21.00
C ARG A 118 -8.43 -7.33 -21.39
N VAL A 119 -8.69 -6.02 -21.48
CA VAL A 119 -7.74 -5.02 -21.98
C VAL A 119 -6.90 -4.34 -20.90
N SER A 120 -7.21 -4.54 -19.62
CA SER A 120 -6.58 -3.88 -18.48
C SER A 120 -5.05 -3.94 -18.49
N ILE A 121 -4.47 -5.05 -18.92
CA ILE A 121 -3.02 -5.31 -18.89
C ILE A 121 -2.22 -4.50 -19.91
N TYR A 122 -2.85 -3.94 -20.92
CA TYR A 122 -2.18 -3.11 -21.93
C TYR A 122 -2.05 -1.64 -21.50
N SER A 123 -2.76 -1.25 -20.44
CA SER A 123 -2.80 0.10 -19.92
C SER A 123 -1.98 0.25 -18.64
N ARG A 124 -1.25 1.37 -18.49
CA ARG A 124 -0.73 1.75 -17.19
C ARG A 124 -1.77 2.56 -16.44
N LYS A 125 -2.78 1.86 -15.98
CA LYS A 125 -3.96 2.34 -15.25
C LYS A 125 -4.21 1.40 -14.06
N ALA A 126 -4.81 1.91 -13.00
CA ALA A 126 -5.14 1.15 -11.79
C ALA A 126 -5.91 -0.14 -12.14
N PRO A 127 -5.34 -1.33 -11.91
CA PRO A 127 -5.97 -2.59 -12.29
C PRO A 127 -7.36 -2.79 -11.70
N TYR A 128 -7.57 -2.42 -10.43
CA TYR A 128 -8.84 -2.59 -9.73
C TYR A 128 -10.01 -1.84 -10.37
N SER A 129 -9.76 -0.79 -11.15
CA SER A 129 -10.82 -0.05 -11.85
C SER A 129 -11.55 -0.90 -12.91
N TYR A 130 -10.90 -1.96 -13.40
CA TYR A 130 -11.52 -2.93 -14.33
C TYR A 130 -12.30 -4.04 -13.60
N GLY A 131 -12.45 -3.94 -12.27
CA GLY A 131 -13.08 -4.91 -11.41
C GLY A 131 -12.04 -5.68 -10.58
N TRP A 132 -12.49 -6.21 -9.45
CA TRP A 132 -11.71 -7.13 -8.60
C TRP A 132 -12.68 -8.00 -7.80
N ASP A 133 -12.18 -9.02 -7.07
CA ASP A 133 -13.03 -9.89 -6.24
C ASP A 133 -13.61 -9.20 -4.98
N TRP A 134 -13.26 -7.94 -4.77
CA TRP A 134 -13.84 -6.99 -3.82
C TRP A 134 -14.23 -5.65 -4.50
N GLY A 135 -13.80 -5.41 -5.73
CA GLY A 135 -13.85 -4.12 -6.41
C GLY A 135 -15.00 -4.00 -7.41
N ILE A 136 -15.72 -2.88 -7.34
CA ILE A 136 -16.66 -2.46 -8.39
C ILE A 136 -15.89 -2.16 -9.69
N ARG A 137 -16.49 -2.50 -10.85
CA ARG A 137 -15.93 -2.12 -12.14
C ARG A 137 -16.34 -0.69 -12.51
N LEU A 138 -15.40 0.23 -12.42
CA LEU A 138 -15.55 1.62 -12.88
C LEU A 138 -14.27 2.04 -13.61
N VAL A 139 -14.23 1.85 -14.92
CA VAL A 139 -13.10 2.27 -15.77
C VAL A 139 -13.19 3.77 -16.00
N THR A 140 -12.59 4.52 -15.11
CA THR A 140 -12.62 5.97 -15.06
C THR A 140 -11.74 6.64 -16.11
N SER A 141 -11.98 7.91 -16.38
CA SER A 141 -11.10 8.80 -17.15
C SER A 141 -11.20 10.21 -16.60
N GLY A 142 -10.06 10.84 -16.31
CA GLY A 142 -10.08 12.22 -15.80
C GLY A 142 -8.83 12.66 -15.06
N ILE A 143 -8.90 13.85 -14.52
CA ILE A 143 -7.87 14.46 -13.70
C ILE A 143 -8.04 13.91 -12.28
N TRP A 144 -7.05 13.19 -11.75
CA TRP A 144 -7.14 12.60 -10.41
C TRP A 144 -6.13 13.16 -9.40
N ARG A 145 -5.15 13.95 -9.89
CA ARG A 145 -4.19 14.71 -9.08
C ARG A 145 -4.12 16.15 -9.54
N PRO A 146 -3.54 17.08 -8.76
CA PRO A 146 -3.50 18.50 -9.06
C PRO A 146 -2.95 18.87 -10.44
N VAL A 147 -3.47 19.96 -10.99
CA VAL A 147 -2.93 20.64 -12.17
C VAL A 147 -2.52 22.06 -11.75
N THR A 148 -1.24 22.37 -11.94
CA THR A 148 -0.62 23.61 -11.44
C THR A 148 0.12 24.34 -12.56
N LEU A 149 0.04 25.67 -12.58
CA LEU A 149 0.85 26.53 -13.43
C LEU A 149 1.85 27.28 -12.56
N THR A 150 3.15 27.08 -12.81
CA THR A 150 4.23 27.71 -12.06
C THR A 150 5.11 28.59 -12.94
N PHE A 151 5.60 29.68 -12.37
CA PHE A 151 6.53 30.62 -13.02
C PHE A 151 7.77 30.75 -12.16
N TYR A 152 8.94 30.78 -12.79
CA TYR A 152 10.22 30.88 -12.07
C TYR A 152 11.30 31.57 -12.92
N ASP A 153 12.35 32.05 -12.25
CA ASP A 153 13.50 32.69 -12.88
C ASP A 153 14.74 31.84 -12.61
N VAL A 154 15.68 31.88 -13.54
CA VAL A 154 17.02 31.31 -13.48
C VAL A 154 17.05 29.78 -13.37
N ALA A 155 16.49 29.21 -12.28
CA ALA A 155 16.55 27.76 -12.05
C ALA A 155 15.45 27.29 -11.09
N ARG A 156 15.18 25.97 -11.10
CA ARG A 156 14.30 25.27 -10.18
C ARG A 156 14.96 24.00 -9.65
N ILE A 157 14.49 23.51 -8.52
CA ILE A 157 14.83 22.19 -7.99
C ILE A 157 13.87 21.19 -8.62
N ASP A 158 14.42 20.21 -9.36
CA ASP A 158 13.64 19.13 -9.99
C ASP A 158 13.50 17.92 -9.07
N ASP A 159 14.49 17.70 -8.19
CA ASP A 159 14.52 16.57 -7.27
C ASP A 159 15.37 16.93 -6.05
N TYR A 160 14.87 16.61 -4.85
CA TYR A 160 15.59 16.76 -3.60
C TYR A 160 15.56 15.45 -2.83
N TYR A 161 16.67 14.73 -2.83
CA TYR A 161 16.82 13.48 -2.09
C TYR A 161 17.69 13.66 -0.86
N VAL A 162 17.13 13.40 0.31
CA VAL A 162 17.83 13.42 1.61
C VAL A 162 18.24 11.99 1.95
N ARG A 163 19.37 11.54 1.37
CA ARG A 163 19.87 10.18 1.56
C ARG A 163 20.54 10.03 2.93
N GLN A 164 20.12 9.03 3.68
CA GLN A 164 20.70 8.67 4.98
C GLN A 164 21.86 7.68 4.77
N ALA A 165 23.09 8.20 4.61
CA ALA A 165 24.26 7.39 4.34
C ALA A 165 24.64 6.47 5.51
N SER A 166 24.43 6.94 6.75
CA SER A 166 24.50 6.13 7.97
C SER A 166 23.72 6.78 9.10
N VAL A 167 23.07 5.98 9.93
CA VAL A 167 22.32 6.45 11.09
C VAL A 167 22.62 5.56 12.28
N THR A 168 23.04 6.16 13.37
CA THR A 168 23.24 5.54 14.69
C THR A 168 22.60 6.41 15.77
N LYS A 169 22.60 5.95 17.03
CA LYS A 169 22.13 6.76 18.17
C LYS A 169 23.00 8.00 18.42
N ASP A 170 24.26 7.96 18.00
CA ASP A 170 25.22 9.04 18.27
C ASP A 170 25.39 10.00 17.10
N LEU A 171 25.24 9.50 15.86
CA LEU A 171 25.52 10.27 14.66
C LEU A 171 24.69 9.79 13.49
N ALA A 172 24.05 10.73 12.78
CA ALA A 172 23.50 10.53 11.45
C ALA A 172 24.32 11.31 10.43
N LYS A 173 24.70 10.63 9.33
CA LYS A 173 25.33 11.24 8.14
C LYS A 173 24.32 11.27 7.03
N VAL A 174 23.99 12.47 6.58
CA VAL A 174 22.94 12.73 5.60
C VAL A 174 23.54 13.42 4.39
N GLU A 175 23.20 12.92 3.20
CA GLU A 175 23.57 13.50 1.92
C GLU A 175 22.38 14.21 1.31
N ASN A 176 22.39 15.55 1.30
CA ASN A 176 21.40 16.33 0.60
C ASN A 176 21.79 16.41 -0.88
N ARG A 177 21.05 15.70 -1.73
CA ARG A 177 21.27 15.59 -3.17
C ARG A 177 20.18 16.37 -3.90
N LEU A 178 20.57 17.45 -4.58
CA LEU A 178 19.67 18.27 -5.37
C LEU A 178 19.95 18.07 -6.85
N THR A 179 18.90 17.90 -7.62
CA THR A 179 18.93 18.04 -9.09
C THR A 179 18.27 19.38 -9.42
N VAL A 180 19.05 20.28 -10.00
CA VAL A 180 18.63 21.67 -10.29
C VAL A 180 18.69 21.90 -11.79
N ASN A 181 17.59 22.38 -12.37
CA ASN A 181 17.52 22.72 -13.78
C ASN A 181 17.58 24.23 -13.96
N SER A 182 18.64 24.71 -14.63
CA SER A 182 18.83 26.13 -14.95
C SER A 182 18.37 26.43 -16.37
N VAL A 183 17.48 27.40 -16.49
CA VAL A 183 17.01 27.95 -17.79
C VAL A 183 17.85 29.13 -18.26
N SER A 184 18.82 29.58 -17.46
CA SER A 184 19.76 30.63 -17.87
C SER A 184 20.63 30.15 -19.02
N ALA A 185 20.85 30.99 -20.02
CA ALA A 185 21.75 30.72 -21.14
C ALA A 185 23.21 30.77 -20.75
N THR A 186 23.55 31.35 -19.58
CA THR A 186 24.94 31.52 -19.11
C THR A 186 25.07 30.95 -17.69
N PRO A 187 26.30 30.49 -17.31
CA PRO A 187 26.56 30.06 -15.94
C PRO A 187 26.21 31.12 -14.91
N GLN A 188 25.55 30.72 -13.81
CA GLN A 188 25.14 31.59 -12.73
C GLN A 188 25.80 31.20 -11.42
N LYS A 189 26.40 32.16 -10.71
CA LYS A 189 26.85 31.92 -9.34
C LYS A 189 25.66 31.83 -8.41
N ALA A 190 25.60 30.78 -7.63
CA ALA A 190 24.51 30.53 -6.69
C ALA A 190 25.01 30.11 -5.33
N GLU A 191 24.30 30.51 -4.29
CA GLU A 191 24.45 30.00 -2.94
C GLU A 191 23.34 28.93 -2.72
N VAL A 192 23.75 27.73 -2.35
CA VAL A 192 22.84 26.64 -1.96
C VAL A 192 22.92 26.48 -0.44
N THR A 193 21.81 26.62 0.21
CA THR A 193 21.67 26.44 1.67
C THR A 193 20.76 25.27 1.94
N VAL A 194 21.15 24.37 2.84
CA VAL A 194 20.29 23.38 3.43
C VAL A 194 20.17 23.66 4.93
N ALA A 195 18.97 23.81 5.40
CA ALA A 195 18.67 23.99 6.80
C ALA A 195 17.85 22.82 7.32
N TYR A 196 18.05 22.43 8.57
CA TYR A 196 17.21 21.42 9.24
C TYR A 196 16.90 21.83 10.67
N SER A 197 15.75 21.38 11.17
CA SER A 197 15.34 21.51 12.57
C SER A 197 14.51 20.33 13.02
N TYR A 198 14.50 20.09 14.33
CA TYR A 198 13.60 19.13 14.95
C TYR A 198 12.62 19.88 15.84
N LYS A 199 11.32 19.79 15.56
CA LYS A 199 10.26 20.55 16.23
C LYS A 199 10.58 22.07 16.25
N GLU A 200 10.39 22.73 17.38
CA GLU A 200 10.72 24.15 17.60
C GLU A 200 12.19 24.38 17.98
N GLY A 201 13.05 23.37 17.76
CA GLY A 201 14.47 23.46 18.09
C GLY A 201 15.25 24.41 17.17
N GLU A 202 16.53 24.63 17.51
CA GLU A 202 17.42 25.49 16.73
C GLU A 202 17.53 25.00 15.28
N LYS A 203 17.41 25.95 14.34
CA LYS A 203 17.62 25.71 12.91
C LYS A 203 19.11 25.71 12.62
N VAL A 204 19.64 24.53 12.28
CA VAL A 204 21.03 24.35 11.85
C VAL A 204 21.08 24.53 10.33
N THR A 205 22.10 25.24 9.86
CA THR A 205 22.23 25.60 8.44
C THR A 205 23.61 25.31 7.93
N GLU A 206 23.68 24.62 6.78
CA GLU A 206 24.89 24.40 5.99
C GLU A 206 24.73 25.08 4.62
N GLN A 207 25.83 25.65 4.09
CA GLN A 207 25.79 26.40 2.83
C GLN A 207 26.99 26.05 1.94
N LYS A 208 26.78 26.19 0.63
CA LYS A 208 27.79 25.95 -0.40
C LYS A 208 27.60 26.90 -1.55
N GLU A 209 28.70 27.54 -2.00
CA GLU A 209 28.71 28.26 -3.28
C GLU A 209 28.88 27.26 -4.43
N VAL A 210 28.11 27.45 -5.49
CA VAL A 210 28.15 26.65 -6.71
C VAL A 210 28.04 27.53 -7.95
N THR A 211 28.45 27.01 -9.10
CA THR A 211 28.15 27.62 -10.39
C THR A 211 27.14 26.73 -11.11
N LEU A 212 25.92 27.23 -11.28
CA LEU A 212 24.88 26.56 -12.05
C LEU A 212 25.18 26.70 -13.54
N GLN A 213 25.40 25.59 -14.24
CA GLN A 213 25.51 25.56 -15.67
C GLN A 213 24.13 25.57 -16.34
N PRO A 214 23.96 26.04 -17.58
CA PRO A 214 22.74 25.85 -18.34
C PRO A 214 22.28 24.38 -18.33
N GLY A 215 20.97 24.12 -18.09
CA GLY A 215 20.42 22.76 -18.01
C GLY A 215 20.57 22.12 -16.64
N THR A 216 20.79 20.80 -16.60
CA THR A 216 20.76 20.00 -15.37
C THR A 216 22.06 20.09 -14.57
N ASN A 217 21.95 20.34 -13.28
CA ASN A 217 23.04 20.40 -12.30
C ASN A 217 22.78 19.43 -11.15
N HIS A 218 23.82 18.74 -10.69
CA HIS A 218 23.76 17.87 -9.50
C HIS A 218 24.60 18.47 -8.38
N ILE A 219 23.96 18.72 -7.24
CA ILE A 219 24.59 19.35 -6.09
C ILE A 219 24.51 18.41 -4.90
N LEU A 220 25.65 18.18 -4.26
CA LEU A 220 25.75 17.38 -3.04
C LEU A 220 26.18 18.28 -1.89
N LEU A 221 25.43 18.23 -0.79
CA LEU A 221 25.70 18.92 0.46
C LEU A 221 25.53 17.94 1.64
N PRO A 222 26.66 17.38 2.16
CA PRO A 222 26.60 16.44 3.28
C PRO A 222 26.41 17.19 4.61
N ILE A 223 25.66 16.57 5.53
CA ILE A 223 25.41 17.08 6.88
C ILE A 223 25.62 15.97 7.89
N GLU A 224 26.17 16.31 9.08
CA GLU A 224 26.24 15.43 10.23
C GLU A 224 25.32 15.94 11.34
N ILE A 225 24.45 15.05 11.84
CA ILE A 225 23.53 15.34 12.95
C ILE A 225 23.96 14.49 14.14
N ARG A 226 24.44 15.15 15.21
CA ARG A 226 24.90 14.47 16.44
C ARG A 226 23.72 14.18 17.36
N GLN A 227 23.72 13.00 17.99
CA GLN A 227 22.66 12.53 18.89
C GLN A 227 21.26 12.73 18.29
N PRO A 228 20.99 12.16 17.09
CA PRO A 228 19.75 12.38 16.39
C PRO A 228 18.56 11.79 17.14
N HIS A 229 17.41 12.45 17.06
CA HIS A 229 16.13 11.86 17.42
C HIS A 229 15.73 10.85 16.34
N LEU A 230 15.77 9.56 16.66
CA LEU A 230 15.45 8.52 15.70
C LEU A 230 13.93 8.42 15.51
N TRP A 231 13.51 8.20 14.25
CA TRP A 231 12.14 7.83 13.94
C TRP A 231 11.87 6.40 14.41
N MET A 232 10.82 6.22 15.22
CA MET A 232 10.47 4.92 15.79
C MET A 232 9.11 4.44 15.26
N PRO A 233 8.96 3.14 14.97
CA PRO A 233 7.66 2.57 14.59
C PRO A 233 6.68 2.61 15.76
N ASN A 234 5.38 2.60 15.44
CA ASN A 234 4.32 2.58 16.43
C ASN A 234 4.50 1.44 17.44
N GLY A 235 4.39 1.76 18.71
CA GLY A 235 4.60 0.87 19.86
C GLY A 235 6.04 0.87 20.40
N TRP A 236 7.03 1.48 19.72
CA TRP A 236 8.43 1.52 20.17
C TRP A 236 8.92 2.90 20.60
N GLY A 237 8.22 3.95 20.23
CA GLY A 237 8.61 5.30 20.59
C GLY A 237 7.97 6.37 19.71
N GLU A 238 8.58 7.55 19.71
CA GLU A 238 8.12 8.68 18.92
C GLU A 238 8.57 8.53 17.46
N PRO A 239 7.67 8.71 16.47
CA PRO A 239 8.03 8.82 15.06
C PRO A 239 8.62 10.22 14.79
N ALA A 240 9.84 10.46 15.23
CA ALA A 240 10.51 11.75 15.17
C ALA A 240 10.78 12.17 13.71
N LEU A 241 10.33 13.36 13.33
CA LEU A 241 10.50 13.92 11.99
C LEU A 241 11.23 15.25 12.06
N TYR A 242 12.25 15.41 11.21
CA TYR A 242 12.99 16.64 10.99
C TYR A 242 12.43 17.39 9.79
N ASP A 243 12.35 18.70 9.89
CA ASP A 243 12.05 19.57 8.77
C ASP A 243 13.36 19.98 8.09
N PHE A 244 13.54 19.59 6.81
CA PHE A 244 14.65 19.97 5.95
C PHE A 244 14.15 21.00 4.92
N GLU A 245 14.96 22.01 4.64
CA GLU A 245 14.67 23.02 3.63
C GLU A 245 15.93 23.32 2.82
N ALA A 246 15.87 23.06 1.52
CA ALA A 246 16.89 23.47 0.56
C ALA A 246 16.48 24.81 -0.08
N VAL A 247 17.40 25.77 -0.14
CA VAL A 247 17.17 27.09 -0.74
C VAL A 247 18.32 27.41 -1.69
N ILE A 248 17.98 27.91 -2.87
CA ILE A 248 18.95 28.39 -3.85
C ILE A 248 18.78 29.88 -4.03
N LYS A 249 19.90 30.62 -3.89
CA LYS A 249 19.94 32.07 -4.12
C LYS A 249 20.92 32.41 -5.25
N VAL A 250 20.52 33.38 -6.08
CA VAL A 250 21.36 34.02 -7.09
C VAL A 250 21.30 35.51 -6.84
N ASP A 251 22.45 36.18 -6.81
CA ASP A 251 22.58 37.63 -6.48
C ASP A 251 21.83 38.01 -5.18
N GLY A 252 21.88 37.12 -4.16
CA GLY A 252 21.19 37.33 -2.88
C GLY A 252 19.69 37.08 -2.87
N LYS A 253 19.05 36.84 -4.03
CA LYS A 253 17.61 36.57 -4.14
C LYS A 253 17.33 35.07 -4.17
N VAL A 254 16.32 34.63 -3.40
CA VAL A 254 15.81 33.24 -3.44
C VAL A 254 15.16 33.01 -4.80
N ILE A 255 15.68 32.01 -5.54
CA ILE A 255 15.16 31.61 -6.86
C ILE A 255 14.41 30.28 -6.80
N ALA A 256 14.76 29.40 -5.85
CA ALA A 256 14.10 28.12 -5.64
C ALA A 256 14.20 27.70 -4.19
N SER A 257 13.19 27.00 -3.70
CA SER A 257 13.21 26.30 -2.40
C SER A 257 12.38 25.04 -2.44
N GLN A 258 12.80 24.04 -1.66
CA GLN A 258 12.06 22.79 -1.47
C GLN A 258 12.19 22.32 -0.03
N LYS A 259 11.09 21.79 0.53
CA LYS A 259 11.03 21.26 1.89
C LYS A 259 10.75 19.76 1.86
N GLU A 260 11.39 19.05 2.79
CA GLU A 260 11.18 17.63 3.02
C GLU A 260 11.06 17.37 4.52
N ARG A 261 10.20 16.40 4.91
CA ARG A 261 10.12 15.92 6.29
C ARG A 261 10.76 14.54 6.39
N ILE A 262 11.78 14.42 7.19
CA ILE A 262 12.68 13.28 7.22
C ILE A 262 12.70 12.62 8.61
N GLY A 263 12.37 11.33 8.67
CA GLY A 263 12.62 10.50 9.85
C GLY A 263 13.96 9.80 9.75
N LEU A 264 14.87 10.09 10.70
CA LEU A 264 16.18 9.46 10.73
C LEU A 264 16.08 8.06 11.34
N ARG A 265 16.37 7.02 10.56
CA ARG A 265 16.27 5.61 10.98
C ARG A 265 17.09 4.70 10.08
N THR A 266 17.29 3.48 10.53
CA THR A 266 17.70 2.37 9.66
C THR A 266 16.56 1.38 9.52
N ILE A 267 16.34 0.87 8.30
CA ILE A 267 15.43 -0.25 8.03
C ILE A 267 16.19 -1.25 7.16
N LYS A 268 16.29 -2.48 7.64
CA LYS A 268 16.89 -3.60 6.90
C LYS A 268 15.87 -4.73 6.84
N VAL A 269 15.72 -5.35 5.68
CA VAL A 269 15.02 -6.63 5.54
C VAL A 269 16.06 -7.74 5.60
N VAL A 270 15.88 -8.68 6.51
CA VAL A 270 16.74 -9.87 6.65
C VAL A 270 16.06 -11.03 5.96
N LYS A 271 16.67 -11.53 4.89
CA LYS A 271 16.26 -12.68 4.12
C LYS A 271 17.47 -13.59 3.96
N GLU A 272 17.62 -14.51 4.89
CA GLU A 272 18.79 -15.37 5.02
C GLU A 272 18.38 -16.83 5.19
N LYS A 273 19.16 -17.73 4.59
CA LYS A 273 18.97 -19.18 4.74
C LYS A 273 19.35 -19.62 6.14
N ASP A 274 18.53 -20.50 6.72
CA ASP A 274 18.77 -21.18 7.98
C ASP A 274 18.38 -22.67 7.89
N ASP A 275 18.48 -23.41 9.00
CA ASP A 275 18.16 -24.85 9.04
C ASP A 275 16.67 -25.14 8.78
N GLN A 276 15.80 -24.13 8.80
CA GLN A 276 14.35 -24.24 8.65
C GLN A 276 13.85 -23.67 7.33
N GLY A 277 14.73 -23.10 6.50
CA GLY A 277 14.40 -22.52 5.20
C GLY A 277 15.07 -21.18 4.92
N GLU A 278 14.30 -20.13 4.72
CA GLU A 278 14.80 -18.77 4.48
C GLU A 278 13.94 -17.77 5.26
N SER A 279 14.58 -17.03 6.16
CA SER A 279 13.94 -16.03 7.01
C SER A 279 13.39 -14.84 6.21
N PHE A 280 12.46 -14.10 6.80
CA PHE A 280 12.02 -12.80 6.29
C PHE A 280 11.53 -11.94 7.45
N TYR A 281 12.26 -10.88 7.77
CA TYR A 281 11.85 -9.95 8.83
C TYR A 281 12.53 -8.59 8.70
N PHE A 282 11.93 -7.59 9.35
CA PHE A 282 12.43 -6.22 9.38
C PHE A 282 13.28 -5.99 10.63
N VAL A 283 14.38 -5.29 10.45
CA VAL A 283 15.21 -4.76 11.52
C VAL A 283 15.15 -3.25 11.45
N VAL A 284 14.62 -2.60 12.49
CA VAL A 284 14.45 -1.15 12.55
C VAL A 284 15.34 -0.62 13.67
N ASN A 285 16.23 0.31 13.34
CA ASN A 285 17.21 0.89 14.28
C ASN A 285 18.04 -0.16 15.05
N GLY A 286 18.34 -1.28 14.39
CA GLY A 286 19.12 -2.38 14.95
C GLY A 286 18.29 -3.46 15.67
N GLU A 287 16.99 -3.26 15.87
CA GLU A 287 16.13 -4.20 16.60
C GLU A 287 15.22 -4.99 15.63
N PRO A 288 15.15 -6.33 15.72
CA PRO A 288 14.21 -7.14 14.97
C PRO A 288 12.77 -6.80 15.33
N MET A 289 11.94 -6.54 14.34
CA MET A 289 10.54 -6.14 14.54
C MET A 289 9.59 -7.23 14.07
N PHE A 290 8.63 -7.59 14.92
CA PHE A 290 7.46 -8.34 14.45
C PHE A 290 6.50 -7.38 13.75
N ALA A 291 6.30 -7.55 12.44
CA ALA A 291 5.39 -6.74 11.66
C ALA A 291 3.93 -7.10 11.98
N LYS A 292 3.12 -6.10 12.31
CA LYS A 292 1.70 -6.22 12.65
C LYS A 292 0.90 -5.27 11.80
N GLY A 293 -0.01 -5.78 11.00
CA GLY A 293 -0.80 -4.89 10.16
C GLY A 293 -1.73 -5.58 9.19
N ALA A 294 -1.97 -4.90 8.08
CA ALA A 294 -2.90 -5.35 7.05
C ALA A 294 -2.49 -4.89 5.65
N ASN A 295 -3.15 -5.45 4.64
CA ASN A 295 -3.04 -5.02 3.26
C ASN A 295 -4.02 -3.87 3.00
N PHE A 296 -3.55 -2.83 2.33
CA PHE A 296 -4.32 -1.66 1.96
C PHE A 296 -4.64 -1.68 0.47
N ILE A 297 -5.90 -1.44 0.13
CA ILE A 297 -6.41 -1.22 -1.22
C ILE A 297 -6.83 0.25 -1.37
N PRO A 298 -6.99 0.79 -2.60
CA PRO A 298 -7.45 2.17 -2.76
C PRO A 298 -8.72 2.45 -1.98
N ASP A 299 -8.75 3.57 -1.28
CA ASP A 299 -9.78 3.89 -0.28
C ASP A 299 -11.11 4.37 -0.89
N ASP A 300 -11.16 4.58 -2.20
CA ASP A 300 -12.38 4.86 -2.97
C ASP A 300 -12.21 4.37 -4.43
N ALA A 301 -13.30 3.89 -5.03
CA ALA A 301 -13.33 3.56 -6.45
C ALA A 301 -13.26 4.80 -7.34
N LEU A 302 -13.60 5.98 -6.81
CA LEU A 302 -13.51 7.28 -7.44
C LEU A 302 -12.44 8.11 -6.73
N LEU A 303 -11.18 8.00 -7.16
CA LEU A 303 -9.99 8.53 -6.50
C LEU A 303 -10.09 10.00 -6.03
N PRO A 304 -10.74 10.94 -6.76
CA PRO A 304 -10.87 12.32 -6.28
C PRO A 304 -11.72 12.51 -5.01
N ASN A 305 -12.42 11.47 -4.54
CA ASN A 305 -13.15 11.51 -3.27
C ASN A 305 -12.25 11.29 -2.05
N ILE A 306 -11.03 10.80 -2.26
CA ILE A 306 -10.09 10.55 -1.16
C ILE A 306 -9.48 11.87 -0.72
N THR A 307 -9.70 12.22 0.54
CA THR A 307 -9.17 13.47 1.12
C THR A 307 -8.02 13.20 2.09
N GLU A 308 -7.24 14.23 2.38
CA GLU A 308 -6.19 14.16 3.40
C GLU A 308 -6.76 13.75 4.77
N GLU A 309 -7.93 14.27 5.16
CA GLU A 309 -8.60 13.94 6.42
C GLU A 309 -8.96 12.47 6.49
N ARG A 310 -9.37 11.86 5.35
CA ARG A 310 -9.67 10.44 5.27
C ARG A 310 -8.43 9.59 5.53
N TYR A 311 -7.28 9.94 4.94
CA TYR A 311 -6.01 9.28 5.25
C TYR A 311 -5.57 9.49 6.70
N ARG A 312 -5.71 10.70 7.26
CA ARG A 312 -5.39 10.98 8.66
C ARG A 312 -6.22 10.12 9.63
N GLN A 313 -7.52 9.98 9.35
CA GLN A 313 -8.40 9.12 10.15
C GLN A 313 -8.01 7.65 10.00
N LEU A 314 -7.76 7.18 8.78
CA LEU A 314 -7.32 5.80 8.51
C LEU A 314 -6.06 5.44 9.30
N PHE A 315 -5.02 6.29 9.26
CA PHE A 315 -3.78 6.03 10.00
C PHE A 315 -3.94 6.16 11.51
N LYS A 316 -4.89 6.96 11.98
CA LYS A 316 -5.29 6.95 13.38
C LYS A 316 -5.89 5.59 13.76
N ASP A 317 -6.79 5.04 12.96
CA ASP A 317 -7.43 3.74 13.19
C ASP A 317 -6.40 2.59 13.13
N VAL A 318 -5.45 2.66 12.21
CA VAL A 318 -4.30 1.74 12.11
C VAL A 318 -3.46 1.77 13.38
N LYS A 319 -3.08 2.97 13.83
CA LYS A 319 -2.30 3.17 15.06
C LYS A 319 -3.06 2.70 16.30
N ASP A 320 -4.34 3.05 16.41
CA ASP A 320 -5.20 2.68 17.53
C ASP A 320 -5.44 1.16 17.62
N ALA A 321 -5.27 0.45 16.51
CA ALA A 321 -5.28 -1.01 16.44
C ALA A 321 -3.91 -1.66 16.73
N ASN A 322 -2.91 -0.89 17.22
CA ASN A 322 -1.56 -1.36 17.54
C ASN A 322 -0.78 -1.91 16.33
N MET A 323 -1.13 -1.51 15.11
CA MET A 323 -0.39 -1.87 13.91
C MET A 323 0.89 -1.04 13.78
N ASN A 324 1.90 -1.59 13.11
CA ASN A 324 3.16 -0.92 12.81
C ASN A 324 3.55 -1.02 11.33
N MET A 325 2.74 -1.69 10.50
CA MET A 325 3.00 -1.85 9.07
C MET A 325 1.70 -1.91 8.26
N ILE A 326 1.74 -1.32 7.06
CA ILE A 326 0.70 -1.45 6.03
C ILE A 326 1.38 -1.85 4.72
N ARG A 327 0.81 -2.80 3.99
CA ARG A 327 1.21 -3.11 2.62
C ARG A 327 0.27 -2.41 1.65
N VAL A 328 0.81 -1.53 0.80
CA VAL A 328 0.10 -0.98 -0.35
C VAL A 328 0.15 -2.01 -1.48
N TRP A 329 -0.97 -2.64 -1.73
CA TRP A 329 -1.13 -3.76 -2.63
C TRP A 329 -1.02 -3.37 -4.12
N GLY A 330 -0.43 -4.27 -4.93
CA GLY A 330 -0.04 -4.00 -6.32
C GLY A 330 -1.17 -3.92 -7.36
N GLY A 331 -2.42 -4.15 -6.99
CA GLY A 331 -3.57 -3.97 -7.90
C GLY A 331 -4.27 -2.61 -7.78
N GLY A 332 -3.75 -1.71 -6.94
CA GLY A 332 -4.31 -0.40 -6.66
C GLY A 332 -3.61 0.74 -7.39
N ILE A 333 -3.11 1.70 -6.62
CA ILE A 333 -2.38 2.89 -7.07
C ILE A 333 -1.16 3.14 -6.18
N TYR A 334 -0.22 3.99 -6.63
CA TYR A 334 0.69 4.68 -5.72
C TYR A 334 -0.12 5.80 -5.06
N GLU A 335 -0.27 5.74 -3.74
CA GLU A 335 -1.15 6.66 -3.01
C GLU A 335 -0.69 8.12 -3.08
N ASP A 336 -1.53 9.04 -2.65
CA ASP A 336 -1.20 10.46 -2.51
C ASP A 336 -0.14 10.68 -1.43
N ASP A 337 0.62 11.78 -1.51
CA ASP A 337 1.67 12.12 -0.54
C ASP A 337 1.12 12.22 0.89
N ALA A 338 -0.14 12.64 1.04
CA ALA A 338 -0.82 12.70 2.34
C ALA A 338 -0.92 11.33 3.03
N PHE A 339 -1.05 10.24 2.26
CA PHE A 339 -1.01 8.88 2.81
C PHE A 339 0.33 8.56 3.47
N TYR A 340 1.43 8.81 2.76
CA TYR A 340 2.78 8.53 3.27
C TYR A 340 3.16 9.48 4.40
N GLN A 341 2.75 10.74 4.34
CA GLN A 341 2.93 11.70 5.43
C GLN A 341 2.20 11.24 6.70
N ALA A 342 0.97 10.77 6.57
CA ALA A 342 0.22 10.22 7.69
C ALA A 342 0.89 8.94 8.26
N ALA A 343 1.46 8.08 7.40
CA ALA A 343 2.24 6.92 7.82
C ALA A 343 3.50 7.34 8.60
N ASP A 344 4.25 8.34 8.07
CA ASP A 344 5.45 8.90 8.71
C ASP A 344 5.14 9.45 10.11
N GLU A 345 4.06 10.22 10.25
CA GLU A 345 3.62 10.86 11.49
C GLU A 345 3.10 9.87 12.54
N ASN A 346 2.61 8.72 12.12
CA ASN A 346 2.06 7.70 13.01
C ASN A 346 3.02 6.53 13.29
N GLY A 347 4.22 6.52 12.71
CA GLY A 347 5.18 5.44 12.91
C GLY A 347 4.76 4.13 12.24
N ILE A 348 4.08 4.19 11.10
CA ILE A 348 3.60 3.02 10.37
C ILE A 348 4.50 2.77 9.18
N LEU A 349 5.17 1.62 9.15
CA LEU A 349 5.96 1.20 8.01
C LEU A 349 5.07 0.89 6.81
N VAL A 350 5.54 1.23 5.61
CA VAL A 350 4.87 0.95 4.35
C VAL A 350 5.70 -0.03 3.52
N TRP A 351 5.14 -1.19 3.26
CA TRP A 351 5.55 -2.10 2.20
C TRP A 351 4.86 -1.66 0.92
N GLN A 352 5.63 -1.18 -0.06
CA GLN A 352 5.09 -0.65 -1.32
C GLN A 352 5.25 -1.65 -2.46
N ASP A 353 4.14 -2.15 -2.99
CA ASP A 353 4.16 -2.86 -4.27
C ASP A 353 4.24 -1.86 -5.44
N PHE A 354 4.97 -2.20 -6.50
CA PHE A 354 4.72 -1.63 -7.82
C PHE A 354 3.38 -2.13 -8.34
N ILE A 355 2.71 -1.32 -9.17
CA ILE A 355 1.31 -1.58 -9.53
C ILE A 355 1.21 -2.64 -10.62
N PHE A 356 1.34 -3.89 -10.18
CA PHE A 356 1.18 -5.12 -10.96
C PHE A 356 0.59 -6.23 -10.08
N ALA A 357 -0.46 -6.92 -10.55
CA ALA A 357 -1.12 -7.95 -9.74
C ALA A 357 -1.79 -9.04 -10.59
N CYS A 358 -1.63 -10.30 -10.17
CA CYS A 358 -2.45 -11.47 -10.53
C CYS A 358 -2.56 -11.81 -12.03
N THR A 359 -1.72 -11.21 -12.89
CA THR A 359 -1.68 -11.49 -14.33
C THR A 359 -0.28 -11.22 -14.86
N THR A 360 0.05 -11.71 -16.05
CA THR A 360 1.25 -11.29 -16.77
C THR A 360 0.97 -10.06 -17.62
N TYR A 361 2.01 -9.34 -18.00
CA TYR A 361 1.93 -8.07 -18.71
C TYR A 361 2.74 -8.11 -20.01
N PRO A 362 2.42 -7.25 -21.00
CA PRO A 362 3.27 -7.04 -22.15
C PRO A 362 4.70 -6.65 -21.75
N SER A 363 5.67 -7.02 -22.56
CA SER A 363 7.09 -6.68 -22.34
C SER A 363 7.77 -6.14 -23.61
N ASP A 364 6.96 -5.58 -24.51
CA ASP A 364 7.46 -4.86 -25.68
C ASP A 364 8.17 -3.55 -25.25
N PRO A 365 9.04 -2.99 -26.11
CA PRO A 365 9.82 -1.80 -25.74
C PRO A 365 8.99 -0.57 -25.32
N ALA A 366 7.79 -0.39 -25.89
CA ALA A 366 6.94 0.75 -25.56
C ALA A 366 6.34 0.59 -24.16
N PHE A 367 5.86 -0.62 -23.82
CA PHE A 367 5.37 -0.93 -22.47
C PHE A 367 6.47 -0.80 -21.42
N MET A 368 7.66 -1.36 -21.71
CA MET A 368 8.82 -1.28 -20.81
C MET A 368 9.24 0.17 -20.54
N LYS A 369 9.23 1.05 -21.55
CA LYS A 369 9.53 2.49 -21.39
C LYS A 369 8.52 3.19 -20.48
N ARG A 370 7.22 2.87 -20.58
CA ARG A 370 6.20 3.42 -19.69
C ARG A 370 6.43 2.98 -18.25
N VAL A 371 6.75 1.71 -18.02
CA VAL A 371 7.05 1.18 -16.68
C VAL A 371 8.32 1.81 -16.10
N GLU A 372 9.35 2.02 -16.92
CA GLU A 372 10.60 2.69 -16.48
C GLU A 372 10.34 4.11 -16.00
N ALA A 373 9.57 4.90 -16.77
CA ALA A 373 9.18 6.26 -16.38
C ALA A 373 8.33 6.28 -15.10
N GLU A 374 7.42 5.33 -14.96
CA GLU A 374 6.58 5.15 -13.77
C GLU A 374 7.41 4.82 -12.53
N ALA A 375 8.33 3.87 -12.63
CA ALA A 375 9.20 3.50 -11.53
C ALA A 375 10.08 4.70 -11.11
N GLU A 376 10.67 5.40 -12.07
CA GLU A 376 11.50 6.57 -11.79
C GLU A 376 10.70 7.66 -11.06
N TYR A 377 9.52 8.00 -11.55
CA TYR A 377 8.67 9.03 -10.96
C TYR A 377 8.29 8.69 -9.50
N ASN A 378 7.79 7.47 -9.28
CA ASN A 378 7.30 7.10 -7.96
C ASN A 378 8.41 6.80 -6.95
N ILE A 379 9.54 6.23 -7.36
CA ILE A 379 10.69 6.05 -6.47
C ILE A 379 11.21 7.42 -6.00
N LYS A 380 11.40 8.38 -6.89
CA LYS A 380 11.83 9.74 -6.53
C LYS A 380 10.85 10.41 -5.57
N ARG A 381 9.56 10.29 -5.83
CA ARG A 381 8.51 10.88 -4.99
C ARG A 381 8.45 10.28 -3.59
N LEU A 382 8.69 8.97 -3.44
CA LEU A 382 8.43 8.24 -2.20
C LEU A 382 9.67 7.96 -1.33
N ARG A 383 10.87 7.97 -1.88
CA ARG A 383 12.11 7.53 -1.19
C ARG A 383 12.50 8.36 0.05
N ASN A 384 12.01 9.61 0.18
CA ASN A 384 12.25 10.45 1.35
C ASN A 384 11.35 10.09 2.55
N HIS A 385 10.24 9.36 2.35
CA HIS A 385 9.33 9.01 3.44
C HIS A 385 9.98 8.05 4.44
N ALA A 386 9.91 8.42 5.73
CA ALA A 386 10.42 7.60 6.83
C ALA A 386 9.73 6.24 6.92
N SER A 387 8.45 6.21 6.60
CA SER A 387 7.61 5.00 6.61
C SER A 387 7.98 3.98 5.54
N LEU A 388 8.52 4.40 4.40
CA LEU A 388 8.82 3.49 3.29
C LEU A 388 9.85 2.44 3.71
N ALA A 389 9.42 1.16 3.84
CA ALA A 389 10.24 0.07 4.33
C ALA A 389 10.90 -0.74 3.21
N MET A 390 10.18 -1.02 2.14
CA MET A 390 10.66 -1.82 1.02
C MET A 390 9.84 -1.60 -0.25
N TRP A 391 10.41 -2.02 -1.38
CA TRP A 391 9.75 -2.14 -2.67
C TRP A 391 9.49 -3.59 -3.01
N CYS A 392 8.31 -3.90 -3.55
CA CYS A 392 7.96 -5.22 -4.07
C CYS A 392 7.47 -5.11 -5.51
N GLY A 393 7.93 -5.99 -6.39
CA GLY A 393 7.68 -5.90 -7.82
C GLY A 393 6.22 -6.10 -8.22
N ASN A 394 5.53 -7.08 -7.60
CA ASN A 394 4.15 -7.41 -7.94
C ASN A 394 3.46 -8.27 -6.88
N ASN A 395 2.13 -8.41 -7.04
CA ASN A 395 1.30 -9.34 -6.30
C ASN A 395 1.02 -10.61 -7.11
N GLU A 396 1.42 -11.77 -6.60
CA GLU A 396 1.03 -13.15 -6.98
C GLU A 396 1.31 -13.58 -8.44
N ILE A 397 2.05 -12.80 -9.25
CA ILE A 397 2.28 -13.18 -10.66
C ILE A 397 3.14 -14.43 -10.77
N TYR A 398 4.20 -14.55 -9.94
CA TYR A 398 5.07 -15.73 -9.95
C TYR A 398 4.35 -17.00 -9.49
N GLU A 399 3.47 -16.87 -8.48
CA GLU A 399 2.56 -17.93 -8.06
C GLU A 399 1.62 -18.34 -9.20
N GLY A 400 0.99 -17.36 -9.87
CA GLY A 400 0.07 -17.60 -10.98
C GLY A 400 0.70 -18.38 -12.13
N MET A 401 1.91 -18.00 -12.54
CA MET A 401 2.65 -18.68 -13.61
C MET A 401 2.97 -20.14 -13.29
N ARG A 402 3.10 -20.50 -12.00
CA ARG A 402 3.50 -21.84 -11.56
C ARG A 402 2.33 -22.74 -11.21
N TYR A 403 1.24 -22.17 -10.68
CA TYR A 403 0.24 -22.97 -9.97
C TYR A 403 -1.22 -22.68 -10.32
N TRP A 404 -1.53 -21.60 -11.09
CA TRP A 404 -2.92 -21.29 -11.43
C TRP A 404 -3.39 -21.94 -12.72
N GLY A 405 -2.61 -22.90 -13.26
CA GLY A 405 -2.99 -23.68 -14.42
C GLY A 405 -2.88 -22.94 -15.75
N TRP A 406 -2.10 -21.85 -15.79
CA TRP A 406 -1.86 -21.12 -17.04
C TRP A 406 -1.12 -21.97 -18.08
N ASP A 407 -0.23 -22.86 -17.63
CA ASP A 407 0.43 -23.86 -18.47
C ASP A 407 -0.54 -24.83 -19.16
N LYS A 408 -1.73 -25.07 -18.58
CA LYS A 408 -2.81 -25.87 -19.16
C LYS A 408 -3.70 -25.05 -20.08
N LYS A 409 -3.89 -23.76 -19.78
CA LYS A 409 -4.67 -22.82 -20.58
C LYS A 409 -3.96 -22.51 -21.90
N TYR A 410 -2.65 -22.28 -21.86
CA TYR A 410 -1.83 -21.92 -23.03
C TYR A 410 -1.07 -23.15 -23.53
N THR A 411 -1.64 -23.83 -24.53
CA THR A 411 -1.07 -25.06 -25.11
C THR A 411 0.13 -24.81 -26.02
N ASP A 412 0.30 -23.58 -26.52
CA ASP A 412 1.52 -23.16 -27.21
C ASP A 412 2.61 -22.82 -26.17
N PRO A 413 3.71 -23.61 -26.13
CA PRO A 413 4.76 -23.36 -25.16
C PRO A 413 5.46 -22.00 -25.34
N GLY A 414 5.41 -21.41 -26.54
CA GLY A 414 5.98 -20.08 -26.82
C GLY A 414 5.29 -18.96 -26.04
N ILE A 415 3.99 -19.10 -25.76
CA ILE A 415 3.22 -18.11 -24.96
C ILE A 415 3.71 -18.10 -23.52
N MET A 416 3.79 -19.27 -22.87
CA MET A 416 4.27 -19.36 -21.48
C MET A 416 5.73 -18.92 -21.34
N GLU A 417 6.57 -19.27 -22.30
CA GLU A 417 7.97 -18.83 -22.31
C GLU A 417 8.08 -17.32 -22.48
N GLY A 418 7.28 -16.71 -23.36
CA GLY A 418 7.18 -15.26 -23.52
C GLY A 418 6.72 -14.54 -22.23
N MET A 419 5.75 -15.11 -21.52
CA MET A 419 5.28 -14.58 -20.23
C MET A 419 6.39 -14.63 -19.15
N LYS A 420 7.16 -15.73 -19.07
CA LYS A 420 8.29 -15.85 -18.14
C LYS A 420 9.38 -14.84 -18.44
N GLN A 421 9.76 -14.69 -19.71
CA GLN A 421 10.75 -13.71 -20.14
C GLN A 421 10.27 -12.27 -19.86
N GLY A 422 8.98 -11.98 -20.07
CA GLY A 422 8.37 -10.71 -19.71
C GLY A 422 8.44 -10.43 -18.21
N TYR A 423 8.16 -11.45 -17.39
CA TYR A 423 8.29 -11.39 -15.95
C TYR A 423 9.74 -11.05 -15.51
N ASP A 424 10.72 -11.75 -16.05
CA ASP A 424 12.11 -11.54 -15.70
C ASP A 424 12.59 -10.13 -16.09
N LYS A 425 12.25 -9.67 -17.31
CA LYS A 425 12.57 -8.31 -17.78
C LYS A 425 11.98 -7.21 -16.87
N LEU A 426 10.71 -7.36 -16.44
CA LEU A 426 10.04 -6.38 -15.58
C LEU A 426 10.55 -6.44 -14.14
N PHE A 427 10.44 -7.62 -13.51
CA PHE A 427 10.53 -7.76 -12.05
C PHE A 427 11.91 -8.19 -11.55
N ARG A 428 12.75 -8.74 -12.40
CA ARG A 428 14.12 -9.17 -12.04
C ARG A 428 15.23 -8.33 -12.68
N GLU A 429 14.90 -7.52 -13.69
CA GLU A 429 15.87 -6.66 -14.37
C GLU A 429 15.53 -5.17 -14.25
N LEU A 430 14.39 -4.71 -14.80
CA LEU A 430 14.05 -3.29 -14.89
C LEU A 430 13.82 -2.66 -13.50
N LEU A 431 12.86 -3.18 -12.73
CA LEU A 431 12.48 -2.58 -11.46
C LEU A 431 13.61 -2.61 -10.42
N PRO A 432 14.32 -3.74 -10.18
CA PRO A 432 15.46 -3.72 -9.25
C PRO A 432 16.58 -2.80 -9.69
N ARG A 433 16.85 -2.67 -10.99
CA ARG A 433 17.82 -1.69 -11.51
C ARG A 433 17.42 -0.27 -11.18
N LYS A 434 16.15 0.11 -11.38
CA LYS A 434 15.65 1.47 -11.05
C LYS A 434 15.66 1.74 -9.55
N VAL A 435 15.32 0.76 -8.71
CA VAL A 435 15.46 0.89 -7.25
C VAL A 435 16.92 1.08 -6.86
N ALA A 436 17.84 0.28 -7.38
CA ALA A 436 19.29 0.41 -7.10
C ALA A 436 19.88 1.77 -7.55
N GLU A 437 19.38 2.35 -8.64
CA GLU A 437 19.79 3.67 -9.13
C GLU A 437 19.27 4.81 -8.24
N LEU A 438 18.03 4.76 -7.80
CA LEU A 438 17.31 5.90 -7.24
C LEU A 438 17.07 5.83 -5.73
N ASP A 439 17.01 4.62 -5.15
CA ASP A 439 16.81 4.35 -3.71
C ASP A 439 17.72 3.18 -3.27
N PRO A 440 19.05 3.31 -3.40
CA PRO A 440 20.02 2.20 -3.31
C PRO A 440 20.07 1.51 -1.95
N ASP A 441 19.58 2.15 -0.92
CA ASP A 441 19.61 1.63 0.46
C ASP A 441 18.31 0.88 0.83
N ARG A 442 17.33 0.80 -0.12
CA ARG A 442 16.04 0.15 0.09
C ARG A 442 16.01 -1.27 -0.45
N PHE A 443 15.47 -2.18 0.34
CA PHE A 443 15.28 -3.57 -0.10
C PHE A 443 14.23 -3.66 -1.23
N TYR A 444 14.52 -4.51 -2.20
CA TYR A 444 13.61 -4.86 -3.29
C TYR A 444 13.38 -6.37 -3.33
N MET A 445 12.12 -6.77 -3.56
CA MET A 445 11.69 -8.15 -3.77
C MET A 445 10.88 -8.24 -5.07
N HIS A 446 11.14 -9.27 -5.90
CA HIS A 446 10.52 -9.34 -7.23
C HIS A 446 8.99 -9.57 -7.22
N GLY A 447 8.44 -10.15 -6.17
CA GLY A 447 7.00 -10.41 -6.02
C GLY A 447 6.66 -10.91 -4.62
N SER A 448 5.39 -10.80 -4.24
CA SER A 448 4.80 -11.34 -3.02
C SER A 448 3.61 -12.26 -3.39
N PRO A 449 3.57 -13.53 -2.94
CA PRO A 449 4.62 -14.19 -2.15
C PRO A 449 5.89 -14.38 -2.99
N TYR A 450 7.04 -14.40 -2.29
CA TYR A 450 8.36 -14.52 -2.94
C TYR A 450 8.51 -15.83 -3.71
N GLU A 451 8.11 -16.96 -3.11
CA GLU A 451 8.26 -18.27 -3.71
C GLU A 451 6.91 -18.93 -4.01
N ALA A 452 6.03 -19.08 -3.04
CA ALA A 452 4.78 -19.82 -3.24
C ALA A 452 3.68 -19.43 -2.25
N ASN A 453 2.44 -19.62 -2.68
CA ASN A 453 1.22 -19.47 -1.90
C ASN A 453 0.96 -20.73 -1.04
N TRP A 454 -0.08 -20.72 -0.21
CA TRP A 454 -0.50 -21.85 0.64
C TRP A 454 -0.65 -23.18 -0.14
N GLY A 455 -0.41 -24.29 0.54
CA GLY A 455 -0.55 -25.64 -0.05
C GLY A 455 0.55 -26.03 -1.04
N ARG A 456 1.65 -25.28 -1.13
CA ARG A 456 2.84 -25.62 -1.92
C ARG A 456 3.95 -26.12 -0.99
N PRO A 457 4.92 -26.90 -1.51
CA PRO A 457 5.97 -27.49 -0.66
C PRO A 457 6.76 -26.49 0.18
N GLU A 458 7.00 -25.29 -0.35
CA GLU A 458 7.85 -24.27 0.28
C GLU A 458 7.06 -23.12 0.95
N SER A 459 5.71 -23.23 0.98
CA SER A 459 4.81 -22.14 1.44
C SER A 459 5.15 -21.58 2.81
N TRP A 460 5.59 -22.45 3.74
CA TRP A 460 5.81 -22.04 5.13
C TRP A 460 7.29 -21.82 5.46
N LYS A 461 8.21 -22.07 4.53
CA LYS A 461 9.64 -22.11 4.80
C LYS A 461 10.44 -20.96 4.20
N ILE A 462 9.98 -20.36 3.10
CA ILE A 462 10.76 -19.41 2.34
C ILE A 462 10.09 -18.04 2.29
N ALA A 463 10.73 -17.06 2.88
CA ALA A 463 10.36 -15.64 2.86
C ALA A 463 8.90 -15.40 3.29
N ASP A 464 8.12 -14.67 2.51
CA ASP A 464 6.72 -14.41 2.79
C ASP A 464 5.77 -15.40 2.13
N SER A 465 4.56 -15.52 2.67
CA SER A 465 3.53 -16.44 2.17
C SER A 465 2.16 -15.78 2.20
N HIS A 466 1.30 -16.19 1.24
CA HIS A 466 -0.12 -15.93 1.28
C HIS A 466 -0.87 -17.21 1.68
N ASN A 467 -1.79 -17.14 2.64
CA ASN A 467 -2.60 -18.28 3.07
C ASN A 467 -4.09 -18.06 2.77
N TRP A 468 -4.54 -18.58 1.64
CA TRP A 468 -5.96 -18.58 1.26
C TRP A 468 -6.68 -19.90 1.60
N GLY A 469 -6.03 -20.73 2.44
CA GLY A 469 -6.57 -22.02 2.87
C GLY A 469 -7.90 -21.91 3.59
N ILE A 470 -8.07 -20.92 4.47
CA ILE A 470 -9.32 -20.68 5.21
C ILE A 470 -10.44 -20.05 4.37
N TRP A 471 -10.13 -19.55 3.19
CA TRP A 471 -11.11 -18.97 2.27
C TRP A 471 -11.31 -19.88 1.06
N TYR A 472 -10.48 -19.77 0.02
CA TYR A 472 -10.61 -20.60 -1.19
C TYR A 472 -10.39 -22.10 -0.93
N GLY A 473 -9.53 -22.45 0.02
CA GLY A 473 -9.29 -23.83 0.44
C GLY A 473 -10.36 -24.40 1.35
N GLN A 474 -11.29 -23.59 1.84
CA GLN A 474 -12.39 -23.99 2.73
C GLN A 474 -11.95 -24.78 3.96
N LYS A 475 -10.71 -24.55 4.44
CA LYS A 475 -10.16 -25.14 5.65
C LYS A 475 -10.79 -24.50 6.90
N PRO A 476 -10.89 -25.23 8.01
CA PRO A 476 -11.27 -24.66 9.28
C PRO A 476 -10.19 -23.72 9.82
N PHE A 477 -10.57 -22.77 10.69
CA PHE A 477 -9.65 -21.76 11.24
C PHE A 477 -8.49 -22.40 12.04
N GLU A 478 -8.68 -23.56 12.62
CA GLU A 478 -7.67 -24.33 13.35
C GLU A 478 -6.45 -24.69 12.48
N SER A 479 -6.60 -24.70 11.15
CA SER A 479 -5.46 -24.88 10.25
C SER A 479 -4.41 -23.76 10.39
N LEU A 480 -4.81 -22.56 10.82
CA LEU A 480 -3.91 -21.42 11.05
C LEU A 480 -2.93 -21.65 12.22
N ASP A 481 -3.26 -22.55 13.17
CA ASP A 481 -2.36 -22.86 14.28
C ASP A 481 -1.14 -23.67 13.86
N THR A 482 -1.22 -24.36 12.73
CA THR A 482 -0.16 -25.27 12.23
C THR A 482 0.49 -24.81 10.93
N GLU A 483 -0.18 -24.00 10.14
CA GLU A 483 0.30 -23.47 8.87
C GLU A 483 1.02 -22.12 9.10
N ILE A 484 2.17 -22.18 9.76
CA ILE A 484 2.95 -21.03 10.19
C ILE A 484 4.05 -20.70 9.16
N PRO A 485 4.02 -19.55 8.49
CA PRO A 485 5.08 -19.11 7.57
C PRO A 485 6.20 -18.36 8.28
N ARG A 486 7.25 -18.03 7.54
CA ARG A 486 8.30 -17.13 8.03
C ARG A 486 7.80 -15.68 8.15
N PHE A 487 6.83 -15.29 7.28
CA PHE A 487 6.10 -14.03 7.31
C PHE A 487 4.77 -14.22 6.57
N MET A 488 3.66 -13.93 7.23
CA MET A 488 2.34 -13.99 6.62
C MET A 488 1.98 -12.65 6.00
N SER A 489 2.16 -12.49 4.69
CA SER A 489 1.88 -11.25 3.97
C SER A 489 0.43 -11.10 3.53
N GLU A 490 -0.32 -12.22 3.37
CA GLU A 490 -1.76 -12.22 3.14
C GLU A 490 -2.44 -13.46 3.73
N PHE A 491 -3.55 -13.26 4.40
CA PHE A 491 -4.57 -14.26 4.73
C PHE A 491 -5.83 -13.54 5.19
N GLY A 492 -7.00 -14.14 5.03
CA GLY A 492 -8.22 -13.44 5.44
C GLY A 492 -9.48 -14.27 5.25
N PHE A 493 -10.57 -13.71 5.78
CA PHE A 493 -11.92 -14.24 5.68
C PHE A 493 -12.91 -13.10 5.50
N GLN A 494 -13.97 -13.29 4.71
CA GLN A 494 -14.96 -12.24 4.46
C GLN A 494 -15.97 -12.08 5.58
N ALA A 495 -16.48 -10.86 5.72
CA ALA A 495 -17.71 -10.55 6.44
C ALA A 495 -18.52 -9.48 5.73
N PHE A 496 -19.80 -9.43 6.04
CA PHE A 496 -20.66 -8.32 5.64
C PHE A 496 -20.18 -7.01 6.30
N PRO A 497 -20.43 -5.83 5.68
CA PRO A 497 -20.39 -4.58 6.44
C PRO A 497 -21.54 -4.56 7.46
N GLU A 498 -21.49 -3.61 8.40
CA GLU A 498 -22.58 -3.44 9.36
C GLU A 498 -23.92 -3.08 8.68
N MET A 499 -25.05 -3.39 9.31
CA MET A 499 -26.38 -3.11 8.77
C MET A 499 -26.58 -1.65 8.37
N LYS A 500 -25.98 -0.70 9.10
CA LYS A 500 -26.05 0.73 8.75
C LYS A 500 -25.38 1.03 7.39
N THR A 501 -24.34 0.27 7.03
CA THR A 501 -23.66 0.38 5.73
C THR A 501 -24.47 -0.34 4.66
N ILE A 502 -25.05 -1.52 4.93
CA ILE A 502 -25.95 -2.21 4.02
C ILE A 502 -27.12 -1.31 3.63
N ALA A 503 -27.70 -0.59 4.58
CA ALA A 503 -28.81 0.33 4.37
C ALA A 503 -28.47 1.52 3.44
N THR A 504 -27.19 1.77 3.13
CA THR A 504 -26.80 2.81 2.17
C THR A 504 -26.92 2.38 0.70
N PHE A 505 -26.95 1.06 0.46
CA PHE A 505 -26.98 0.52 -0.90
C PHE A 505 -28.13 -0.46 -1.17
N ALA A 506 -28.79 -0.96 -0.12
CA ALA A 506 -29.90 -1.92 -0.20
C ALA A 506 -31.11 -1.37 0.56
N SER A 507 -32.31 -1.73 0.09
CA SER A 507 -33.57 -1.47 0.77
C SER A 507 -33.99 -2.68 1.61
N PRO A 508 -34.94 -2.55 2.58
CA PRO A 508 -35.33 -3.66 3.45
C PRO A 508 -35.82 -4.92 2.70
N GLU A 509 -36.40 -4.77 1.52
CA GLU A 509 -36.80 -5.89 0.65
C GLU A 509 -35.60 -6.67 0.08
N ASP A 510 -34.42 -6.09 0.09
CA ASP A 510 -33.17 -6.70 -0.38
C ASP A 510 -32.39 -7.40 0.75
N TYR A 511 -32.89 -7.34 2.01
CA TYR A 511 -32.20 -7.94 3.16
C TYR A 511 -32.34 -9.46 3.18
N ALA A 512 -31.73 -10.08 2.20
CA ALA A 512 -31.59 -11.52 2.05
C ALA A 512 -30.27 -11.83 1.36
N LEU A 513 -29.61 -12.89 1.80
CA LEU A 513 -28.27 -13.26 1.31
C LEU A 513 -28.22 -13.48 -0.20
N GLU A 514 -29.31 -14.00 -0.74
CA GLU A 514 -29.46 -14.36 -2.17
C GLU A 514 -30.13 -13.25 -3.00
N SER A 515 -30.44 -12.08 -2.43
CA SER A 515 -31.04 -10.97 -3.19
C SER A 515 -30.10 -10.47 -4.29
N GLU A 516 -30.66 -9.94 -5.36
CA GLU A 516 -29.87 -9.41 -6.48
C GLU A 516 -28.91 -8.30 -6.03
N VAL A 517 -29.36 -7.42 -5.13
CA VAL A 517 -28.56 -6.32 -4.60
C VAL A 517 -27.40 -6.85 -3.74
N MET A 518 -27.66 -7.79 -2.80
CA MET A 518 -26.58 -8.37 -1.98
C MET A 518 -25.58 -9.15 -2.83
N ASN A 519 -26.03 -9.83 -3.88
CA ASN A 519 -25.13 -10.50 -4.83
C ASN A 519 -24.33 -9.50 -5.70
N ALA A 520 -24.90 -8.35 -6.09
CA ALA A 520 -24.18 -7.31 -6.80
C ALA A 520 -23.06 -6.68 -5.96
N HIS A 521 -23.24 -6.64 -4.63
CA HIS A 521 -22.25 -6.16 -3.67
C HIS A 521 -21.37 -7.28 -3.07
N GLN A 522 -21.37 -8.47 -3.69
CA GLN A 522 -20.46 -9.59 -3.43
C GLN A 522 -19.67 -9.89 -4.70
N LYS A 523 -18.42 -9.51 -4.76
CA LYS A 523 -17.60 -9.66 -5.97
C LYS A 523 -16.83 -10.99 -6.04
N ALA A 524 -16.63 -11.66 -4.90
CA ALA A 524 -16.12 -13.03 -4.87
C ALA A 524 -17.30 -14.01 -5.07
N THR A 525 -17.36 -14.63 -6.24
CA THR A 525 -18.54 -15.38 -6.75
C THR A 525 -19.15 -16.40 -5.78
N ILE A 526 -18.34 -17.00 -4.92
CA ILE A 526 -18.79 -18.01 -3.93
C ILE A 526 -18.83 -17.44 -2.50
N GLY A 527 -18.59 -16.12 -2.33
CA GLY A 527 -18.34 -15.51 -1.03
C GLY A 527 -19.47 -15.68 -0.02
N ASN A 528 -20.70 -15.37 -0.41
CA ASN A 528 -21.87 -15.49 0.47
C ASN A 528 -22.11 -16.94 0.92
N PHE A 529 -21.91 -17.89 -0.01
CA PHE A 529 -21.97 -19.33 0.31
C PHE A 529 -20.89 -19.74 1.32
N LEU A 530 -19.64 -19.28 1.12
CA LEU A 530 -18.52 -19.62 2.02
C LEU A 530 -18.70 -19.07 3.42
N ILE A 531 -19.18 -17.84 3.56
CA ILE A 531 -19.49 -17.25 4.88
C ILE A 531 -20.49 -18.14 5.62
N LYS A 532 -21.63 -18.46 4.98
CA LYS A 532 -22.69 -19.28 5.56
C LYS A 532 -22.21 -20.70 5.89
N LYS A 533 -21.48 -21.33 4.98
CA LYS A 533 -20.92 -22.68 5.15
C LYS A 533 -19.97 -22.73 6.34
N THR A 534 -19.00 -21.82 6.39
CA THR A 534 -18.01 -21.77 7.48
C THR A 534 -18.67 -21.43 8.80
N MET A 535 -19.65 -20.51 8.80
CA MET A 535 -20.43 -20.21 10.00
C MET A 535 -21.06 -21.47 10.60
N GLY A 536 -21.59 -22.37 9.76
CA GLY A 536 -22.18 -23.64 10.20
C GLY A 536 -21.21 -24.63 10.86
N LEU A 537 -19.89 -24.44 10.74
CA LEU A 537 -18.88 -25.25 11.45
C LEU A 537 -18.75 -24.84 12.92
N TYR A 538 -19.04 -23.57 13.24
CA TYR A 538 -18.76 -22.98 14.56
C TYR A 538 -20.01 -22.55 15.30
N TYR A 539 -21.08 -22.17 14.59
CA TYR A 539 -22.28 -21.57 15.17
C TYR A 539 -23.56 -22.14 14.53
N LYS A 540 -24.67 -22.01 15.22
CA LYS A 540 -25.97 -22.15 14.59
C LYS A 540 -26.17 -20.98 13.63
N VAL A 541 -26.38 -21.27 12.35
CA VAL A 541 -26.61 -20.24 11.32
C VAL A 541 -27.95 -19.56 11.58
N PRO A 542 -28.01 -18.23 11.78
CA PRO A 542 -29.25 -17.51 11.96
C PRO A 542 -30.11 -17.51 10.67
N GLU A 543 -31.41 -17.49 10.83
CA GLU A 543 -32.40 -17.29 9.73
C GLU A 543 -32.69 -15.81 9.50
N ASP A 544 -32.63 -15.00 10.57
CA ASP A 544 -32.80 -13.55 10.52
C ASP A 544 -31.56 -12.89 9.91
N PHE A 545 -31.77 -11.97 8.97
CA PHE A 545 -30.69 -11.34 8.21
C PHE A 545 -29.76 -10.47 9.08
N ASP A 546 -30.33 -9.70 10.01
CA ASP A 546 -29.52 -8.84 10.91
C ASP A 546 -28.62 -9.69 11.81
N GLN A 547 -29.17 -10.80 12.33
CA GLN A 547 -28.40 -11.76 13.13
C GLN A 547 -27.35 -12.49 12.29
N LEU A 548 -27.65 -12.80 11.02
CA LEU A 548 -26.71 -13.42 10.10
C LEU A 548 -25.51 -12.48 9.82
N VAL A 549 -25.78 -11.20 9.57
CA VAL A 549 -24.76 -10.16 9.39
C VAL A 549 -23.89 -10.05 10.65
N TYR A 550 -24.52 -9.95 11.84
CA TYR A 550 -23.81 -9.88 13.11
C TYR A 550 -22.90 -11.10 13.34
N MET A 551 -23.42 -12.29 13.13
CA MET A 551 -22.65 -13.54 13.31
C MET A 551 -21.54 -13.67 12.26
N GLY A 552 -21.72 -13.17 11.04
CA GLY A 552 -20.69 -13.11 10.02
C GLY A 552 -19.51 -12.21 10.43
N LEU A 553 -19.82 -11.05 11.04
CA LEU A 553 -18.80 -10.15 11.58
C LEU A 553 -18.01 -10.80 12.73
N VAL A 554 -18.70 -11.49 13.66
CA VAL A 554 -18.06 -12.22 14.76
C VAL A 554 -17.17 -13.35 14.21
N LEU A 555 -17.69 -14.13 13.26
CA LEU A 555 -16.97 -15.25 12.64
C LEU A 555 -15.65 -14.79 12.00
N GLN A 556 -15.68 -13.74 11.18
CA GLN A 556 -14.48 -13.14 10.59
C GLN A 556 -13.48 -12.73 11.67
N GLY A 557 -13.97 -11.98 12.66
CA GLY A 557 -13.12 -11.42 13.72
C GLY A 557 -12.41 -12.49 14.53
N VAL A 558 -13.16 -13.54 14.95
CA VAL A 558 -12.59 -14.65 15.74
C VAL A 558 -11.65 -15.51 14.91
N GLY A 559 -12.03 -15.85 13.67
CA GLY A 559 -11.24 -16.73 12.82
C GLY A 559 -9.91 -16.09 12.40
N VAL A 560 -9.91 -14.82 11.96
CA VAL A 560 -8.68 -14.13 11.59
C VAL A 560 -7.79 -13.88 12.81
N ARG A 561 -8.36 -13.51 13.95
CA ARG A 561 -7.61 -13.35 15.21
C ARG A 561 -6.83 -14.60 15.58
N GLN A 562 -7.39 -15.80 15.41
CA GLN A 562 -6.69 -17.05 15.69
C GLN A 562 -5.36 -17.13 14.92
N GLY A 563 -5.36 -16.76 13.63
CA GLY A 563 -4.12 -16.68 12.84
C GLY A 563 -3.15 -15.62 13.35
N LEU A 564 -3.64 -14.40 13.67
CA LEU A 564 -2.80 -13.33 14.20
C LEU A 564 -2.06 -13.74 15.49
N GLU A 565 -2.77 -14.41 16.40
CA GLU A 565 -2.21 -14.91 17.66
C GLU A 565 -1.24 -16.07 17.41
N ALA A 566 -1.56 -17.00 16.51
CA ALA A 566 -0.70 -18.12 16.14
C ALA A 566 0.62 -17.64 15.52
N HIS A 567 0.58 -16.68 14.60
CA HIS A 567 1.78 -16.10 13.99
C HIS A 567 2.69 -15.44 15.03
N ARG A 568 2.12 -14.64 15.94
CA ARG A 568 2.88 -13.98 17.02
C ARG A 568 3.48 -14.98 18.01
N ARG A 569 2.73 -16.02 18.37
CA ARG A 569 3.18 -17.09 19.27
C ARG A 569 4.41 -17.80 18.73
N ASN A 570 4.52 -17.96 17.41
CA ASN A 570 5.60 -18.67 16.76
C ASN A 570 6.86 -17.83 16.45
N ARG A 571 7.03 -16.67 17.11
CA ARG A 571 8.29 -15.91 17.08
C ARG A 571 9.43 -16.73 17.70
N PRO A 572 10.66 -16.64 17.16
CA PRO A 572 11.15 -15.84 16.04
C PRO A 572 11.04 -16.53 14.67
N TYR A 573 10.39 -17.67 14.55
CA TYR A 573 10.22 -18.36 13.26
C TYR A 573 9.36 -17.52 12.30
N CYS A 574 8.19 -17.11 12.75
CA CYS A 574 7.32 -16.15 12.05
C CYS A 574 7.56 -14.75 12.60
N MET A 575 7.89 -13.80 11.72
CA MET A 575 8.23 -12.43 12.14
C MET A 575 7.31 -11.35 11.55
N GLY A 576 6.13 -11.72 11.08
CA GLY A 576 5.14 -10.74 10.66
C GLY A 576 3.82 -11.36 10.22
N THR A 577 2.77 -10.56 10.33
CA THR A 577 1.42 -10.92 9.90
C THR A 577 0.67 -9.69 9.40
N LEU A 578 0.26 -9.72 8.13
CA LEU A 578 -0.54 -8.71 7.46
C LEU A 578 -1.80 -9.39 6.94
N TYR A 579 -2.95 -9.13 7.54
CA TYR A 579 -4.18 -9.74 7.03
C TYR A 579 -4.71 -9.02 5.78
N TRP A 580 -5.41 -9.75 4.94
CA TRP A 580 -6.18 -9.24 3.82
C TRP A 580 -7.63 -9.04 4.32
N GLN A 581 -8.21 -7.83 4.38
CA GLN A 581 -7.63 -6.54 4.02
C GLN A 581 -8.04 -5.47 5.04
N LEU A 582 -7.44 -4.29 4.99
CA LEU A 582 -7.73 -3.21 5.94
C LEU A 582 -9.08 -2.56 5.68
N ASN A 583 -9.33 -2.14 4.44
CA ASN A 583 -10.39 -1.20 4.06
C ASN A 583 -11.14 -1.62 2.80
N ASP A 584 -12.18 -0.86 2.44
CA ASP A 584 -13.00 -1.01 1.23
C ASP A 584 -12.95 0.24 0.36
N SER A 585 -13.06 0.05 -0.97
CA SER A 585 -13.14 1.15 -1.94
C SER A 585 -14.57 1.57 -2.30
N TRP A 586 -15.55 0.83 -1.83
CA TRP A 586 -17.00 1.06 -1.99
C TRP A 586 -17.76 0.18 -1.00
N PRO A 587 -19.08 0.41 -0.75
CA PRO A 587 -19.84 -0.45 0.16
C PRO A 587 -20.02 -1.87 -0.40
N VAL A 588 -19.40 -2.86 0.23
CA VAL A 588 -19.26 -4.23 -0.30
C VAL A 588 -19.14 -5.28 0.80
N VAL A 589 -19.45 -6.53 0.50
CA VAL A 589 -19.07 -7.71 1.29
C VAL A 589 -17.64 -8.08 0.93
N SER A 590 -16.73 -8.03 1.90
CA SER A 590 -15.30 -8.19 1.65
C SER A 590 -14.55 -8.73 2.86
N TRP A 591 -13.22 -8.83 2.72
CA TRP A 591 -12.28 -9.21 3.81
C TRP A 591 -11.91 -8.04 4.71
N SER A 592 -12.44 -6.83 4.47
CA SER A 592 -12.04 -5.63 5.19
C SER A 592 -12.28 -5.70 6.69
N SER A 593 -11.44 -5.01 7.46
CA SER A 593 -11.64 -4.78 8.89
C SER A 593 -12.28 -3.42 9.19
N ILE A 594 -12.15 -2.47 8.24
CA ILE A 594 -12.81 -1.16 8.25
C ILE A 594 -13.64 -1.08 6.99
N ASP A 595 -14.94 -0.76 7.10
CA ASP A 595 -15.79 -0.64 5.93
C ASP A 595 -15.57 0.68 5.17
N TYR A 596 -16.19 0.83 4.01
CA TYR A 596 -16.05 2.01 3.15
C TYR A 596 -16.32 3.35 3.87
N TYR A 597 -17.18 3.38 4.86
CA TYR A 597 -17.51 4.59 5.62
C TYR A 597 -16.63 4.81 6.86
N GLY A 598 -15.58 4.00 7.03
CA GLY A 598 -14.66 4.09 8.16
C GLY A 598 -15.15 3.42 9.43
N ASN A 599 -16.19 2.58 9.35
CA ASN A 599 -16.67 1.85 10.52
C ASN A 599 -15.79 0.64 10.80
N TRP A 600 -15.38 0.47 12.05
CA TRP A 600 -14.64 -0.70 12.49
C TRP A 600 -15.56 -1.92 12.51
N LYS A 601 -15.27 -2.93 11.69
CA LYS A 601 -15.88 -4.25 11.77
C LYS A 601 -15.31 -5.01 12.97
N ALA A 602 -15.95 -6.11 13.37
CA ALA A 602 -15.49 -6.94 14.50
C ALA A 602 -14.01 -7.34 14.38
N LEU A 603 -13.53 -7.61 13.16
CA LEU A 603 -12.13 -7.93 12.89
C LEU A 603 -11.18 -6.84 13.38
N HIS A 604 -11.47 -5.56 13.19
CA HIS A 604 -10.55 -4.48 13.58
C HIS A 604 -10.35 -4.41 15.11
N TYR A 605 -11.44 -4.65 15.88
CA TYR A 605 -11.36 -4.77 17.34
C TYR A 605 -10.59 -6.02 17.78
N GLN A 606 -10.76 -7.14 17.09
CA GLN A 606 -10.01 -8.37 17.38
C GLN A 606 -8.53 -8.22 17.02
N ALA A 607 -8.21 -7.57 15.89
CA ALA A 607 -6.84 -7.25 15.51
C ALA A 607 -6.15 -6.35 16.54
N LYS A 608 -6.86 -5.30 17.03
CA LYS A 608 -6.36 -4.45 18.12
C LYS A 608 -5.93 -5.25 19.34
N ARG A 609 -6.72 -6.25 19.74
CA ARG A 609 -6.41 -7.14 20.88
C ARG A 609 -5.23 -8.05 20.57
N ALA A 610 -5.25 -8.71 19.40
CA ALA A 610 -4.17 -9.61 18.97
C ALA A 610 -2.82 -8.87 18.80
N PHE A 611 -2.85 -7.58 18.48
CA PHE A 611 -1.67 -6.73 18.30
C PHE A 611 -1.26 -5.93 19.54
N ALA A 612 -1.87 -6.19 20.69
CA ALA A 612 -1.49 -5.53 21.94
C ALA A 612 0.03 -5.65 22.20
N PRO A 613 0.69 -4.60 22.75
CA PRO A 613 2.13 -4.63 23.00
C PRO A 613 2.59 -5.83 23.85
N VAL A 614 1.76 -6.24 24.81
CA VAL A 614 1.91 -7.51 25.53
C VAL A 614 0.62 -8.29 25.37
N LEU A 615 0.73 -9.51 24.87
CA LEU A 615 -0.40 -10.43 24.65
C LEU A 615 -0.19 -11.70 25.44
N VAL A 616 -1.25 -12.17 26.09
CA VAL A 616 -1.31 -13.50 26.71
C VAL A 616 -2.24 -14.38 25.87
N ASP A 617 -1.74 -15.54 25.45
CA ASP A 617 -2.48 -16.51 24.67
C ASP A 617 -2.45 -17.86 25.33
N ALA A 618 -3.62 -18.49 25.47
CA ALA A 618 -3.79 -19.79 26.12
C ALA A 618 -4.28 -20.82 25.10
N VAL A 619 -3.42 -21.78 24.76
CA VAL A 619 -3.65 -22.73 23.69
C VAL A 619 -3.57 -24.17 24.21
N LYS A 620 -4.52 -25.01 23.78
CA LYS A 620 -4.43 -26.46 23.98
C LYS A 620 -3.52 -27.05 22.90
N GLU A 621 -2.38 -27.59 23.32
CA GLU A 621 -1.44 -28.30 22.45
C GLU A 621 -1.27 -29.73 22.95
N GLY A 622 -1.83 -30.68 22.22
CA GLY A 622 -1.89 -32.08 22.66
C GLY A 622 -2.75 -32.21 23.93
N GLU A 623 -2.14 -32.77 25.00
CA GLU A 623 -2.80 -32.94 26.31
C GLU A 623 -2.58 -31.79 27.27
N ASP A 624 -1.83 -30.77 26.86
CA ASP A 624 -1.43 -29.66 27.72
C ASP A 624 -2.18 -28.34 27.38
N LEU A 625 -2.42 -27.51 28.42
CA LEU A 625 -2.69 -26.09 28.26
C LEU A 625 -1.36 -25.35 28.33
N ASN A 626 -1.00 -24.73 27.22
CA ASN A 626 0.17 -23.88 27.11
C ASN A 626 -0.24 -22.41 27.18
N ILE A 627 0.40 -21.62 28.02
CA ILE A 627 0.16 -20.17 28.11
C ILE A 627 1.41 -19.46 27.65
N TYR A 628 1.27 -18.76 26.52
CA TYR A 628 2.30 -17.94 25.96
C TYR A 628 2.13 -16.48 26.36
N VAL A 629 3.23 -15.78 26.59
CA VAL A 629 3.27 -14.33 26.74
C VAL A 629 4.19 -13.77 25.66
N MET A 630 3.62 -12.92 24.83
CA MET A 630 4.30 -12.27 23.72
C MET A 630 4.47 -10.78 24.04
N SER A 631 5.69 -10.27 23.96
CA SER A 631 6.00 -8.86 24.21
C SER A 631 6.70 -8.25 23.00
N ASP A 632 6.25 -7.07 22.58
CA ASP A 632 6.91 -6.24 21.56
C ASP A 632 7.76 -5.13 22.20
N LYS A 633 7.74 -5.00 23.55
CA LYS A 633 8.52 -4.01 24.26
C LYS A 633 10.01 -4.26 24.07
N LEU A 634 10.79 -3.21 23.93
CA LEU A 634 12.27 -3.28 23.82
C LEU A 634 12.95 -3.51 25.16
N GLU A 635 12.21 -3.41 26.26
CA GLU A 635 12.68 -3.68 27.62
C GLU A 635 11.85 -4.80 28.25
N ALA A 636 12.51 -5.63 29.07
CA ALA A 636 11.84 -6.71 29.80
C ALA A 636 11.05 -6.17 31.00
N ASP A 637 9.85 -6.73 31.22
CA ASP A 637 9.08 -6.49 32.44
C ASP A 637 9.56 -7.49 33.51
N LYS A 638 10.34 -6.99 34.48
CA LYS A 638 11.06 -7.81 35.48
C LYS A 638 10.18 -8.46 36.53
N GLU A 639 9.07 -7.82 36.90
CA GLU A 639 8.18 -8.29 37.96
C GLU A 639 6.74 -8.32 37.43
N VAL A 640 6.30 -9.48 36.93
CA VAL A 640 4.93 -9.69 36.47
C VAL A 640 4.27 -10.84 37.23
N THR A 641 2.96 -10.82 37.28
CA THR A 641 2.15 -11.92 37.80
C THR A 641 1.12 -12.34 36.77
N LEU A 642 1.23 -13.54 36.26
CA LEU A 642 0.19 -14.19 35.44
C LEU A 642 -0.89 -14.76 36.39
N LEU A 643 -2.12 -14.31 36.21
CA LEU A 643 -3.28 -14.83 36.94
C LEU A 643 -4.08 -15.77 36.03
N LEU A 644 -4.01 -17.06 36.31
CA LEU A 644 -4.84 -18.08 35.66
C LEU A 644 -6.09 -18.35 36.50
N ARG A 645 -7.27 -18.28 35.84
CA ARG A 645 -8.56 -18.69 36.43
C ARG A 645 -9.28 -19.62 35.47
N VAL A 646 -9.72 -20.76 35.97
CA VAL A 646 -10.68 -21.62 35.30
C VAL A 646 -12.05 -21.36 35.94
N MET A 647 -13.02 -21.07 35.13
CA MET A 647 -14.37 -20.70 35.60
C MET A 647 -15.43 -21.51 34.84
N ASP A 648 -16.54 -21.81 35.49
CA ASP A 648 -17.71 -22.33 34.80
C ASP A 648 -18.40 -21.21 33.99
N PHE A 649 -19.42 -21.57 33.20
CA PHE A 649 -20.17 -20.61 32.39
C PHE A 649 -21.01 -19.61 33.19
N ASN A 650 -21.20 -19.84 34.51
CA ASN A 650 -21.86 -18.92 35.42
C ASN A 650 -20.88 -17.97 36.11
N GLY A 651 -19.58 -18.06 35.78
CA GLY A 651 -18.54 -17.20 36.33
C GLY A 651 -17.96 -17.66 37.67
N LYS A 652 -18.35 -18.85 38.19
CA LYS A 652 -17.79 -19.43 39.41
C LYS A 652 -16.34 -19.89 39.14
N VAL A 653 -15.39 -19.36 39.92
CA VAL A 653 -13.99 -19.78 39.82
C VAL A 653 -13.81 -21.19 40.36
N LEU A 654 -13.38 -22.12 39.50
CA LEU A 654 -13.09 -23.50 39.85
C LEU A 654 -11.63 -23.66 40.28
N THR A 655 -10.71 -23.02 39.58
CA THR A 655 -9.27 -23.02 39.86
C THR A 655 -8.69 -21.62 39.69
N LYS A 656 -7.75 -21.26 40.59
CA LYS A 656 -7.01 -19.99 40.53
C LYS A 656 -5.54 -20.26 40.82
N LYS A 657 -4.65 -19.79 39.93
CA LYS A 657 -3.20 -19.84 40.12
C LYS A 657 -2.61 -18.47 39.86
N SER A 658 -1.55 -18.13 40.59
CA SER A 658 -0.76 -16.92 40.42
C SER A 658 0.69 -17.32 40.18
N ILE A 659 1.22 -17.00 38.99
CA ILE A 659 2.55 -17.35 38.55
C ILE A 659 3.36 -16.07 38.42
N LYS A 660 4.40 -15.93 39.24
CA LYS A 660 5.32 -14.79 39.21
C LYS A 660 6.47 -15.07 38.25
N GLY A 661 6.95 -14.06 37.58
CA GLY A 661 8.10 -14.19 36.69
C GLY A 661 8.45 -12.88 35.98
N GLU A 662 9.19 -13.02 34.91
CA GLU A 662 9.65 -11.95 34.02
C GLU A 662 9.06 -12.17 32.61
N VAL A 663 8.69 -11.09 31.93
CA VAL A 663 8.36 -11.12 30.49
C VAL A 663 9.56 -10.58 29.72
N PRO A 664 10.26 -11.43 28.94
CA PRO A 664 11.40 -11.00 28.15
C PRO A 664 11.03 -9.92 27.12
N ALA A 665 12.00 -9.05 26.82
CA ALA A 665 11.85 -8.04 25.78
C ALA A 665 11.71 -8.70 24.39
N ASN A 666 10.87 -8.15 23.56
CA ASN A 666 10.74 -8.44 22.12
C ASN A 666 10.73 -9.95 21.79
N ALA A 667 9.93 -10.72 22.51
CA ALA A 667 9.92 -12.18 22.44
C ALA A 667 8.52 -12.79 22.60
N SER A 668 8.39 -14.05 22.17
CA SER A 668 7.31 -14.96 22.55
C SER A 668 7.88 -16.03 23.49
N THR A 669 7.23 -16.22 24.63
CA THR A 669 7.70 -17.14 25.69
C THR A 669 6.58 -18.06 26.11
N LEU A 670 6.84 -19.37 26.15
CA LEU A 670 5.99 -20.32 26.87
C LEU A 670 6.15 -20.05 28.37
N TYR A 671 5.19 -19.34 28.93
CA TYR A 671 5.25 -18.82 30.29
C TYR A 671 4.79 -19.83 31.34
N TYR A 672 3.79 -20.65 30.97
CA TYR A 672 3.23 -21.67 31.84
C TYR A 672 2.68 -22.84 31.04
N LYS A 673 2.80 -24.04 31.58
CA LYS A 673 2.30 -25.27 30.97
C LYS A 673 1.75 -26.19 32.05
N GLU A 674 0.57 -26.77 31.83
CA GLU A 674 0.02 -27.83 32.69
C GLU A 674 -0.92 -28.77 31.90
N PRO A 675 -1.13 -30.03 32.39
CA PRO A 675 -2.05 -30.94 31.77
C PRO A 675 -3.49 -30.39 31.76
N TYR A 676 -4.15 -30.40 30.60
CA TYR A 676 -5.49 -29.88 30.42
C TYR A 676 -6.56 -30.70 31.17
N ALA A 677 -6.37 -32.04 31.23
CA ALA A 677 -7.33 -32.97 31.85
C ALA A 677 -7.59 -32.77 33.35
N GLY A 678 -6.77 -31.98 34.04
CA GLY A 678 -6.97 -31.64 35.46
C GLY A 678 -7.73 -30.34 35.71
N MET A 679 -8.19 -29.67 34.68
CA MET A 679 -8.80 -28.34 34.78
C MET A 679 -10.32 -28.33 34.66
N THR A 680 -10.93 -29.41 34.19
CA THR A 680 -12.39 -29.54 33.96
C THR A 680 -13.07 -30.34 35.04
#